data_629a6d7b232a75e93ede02f9714e0d80
#
_entry.id   629a6d7b232a75e93ede02f9714e0d80
#
_cell.length_a   1.000
_cell.length_b   1.000
_cell.length_c   1.000
_cell.angle_alpha   90.00
_cell.angle_beta   90.00
_cell.angle_gamma   90.00
#
_symmetry.space_group_name_H-M   'P 1'
#
loop_
_entity.id
_entity.type
_entity.pdbx_description
1 polymer ?
#
loop_
_entity_poly.entity_id
_entity_poly.type
_entity_poly.pdbx_seq_one_letter_code
_entity_poly.pdbx_strand_id
1 'polypeptide(L)'
;MPRFVTTSEWAHLSGGSVTGAGDITMNAGFDQATALSLLERINGLRIEPAWVDHLAQQVVAAAHSLAGVSAAQPPESRSAWAAAQLGAMNADAGGVARLDAVVRQLAIVWAGQSSWHSDVLWERHVADETPMLCQIPGWSSDPLADALMNRWATQGHARVLPPPSHGIAAVVTNWLACVDSQDEALEAASAVIQHVNGARRQVGLVALDRGIVRRIVGMLELQGVSVRDETGWRLSTSRLAARVLAVLQAGVPQASAGEWVDAVLQVNPQLSPQDRLALARWRERCRWAPHWQEGLIEPLEALKKAMDALHAPRSWAQWGADVPEALRALGLWSVLESDPAGEQLVDTWGWRGHNPMDMPRRWQGMSLAAYLAWLRSAAEGGTFRPDAHTQAAVTVVPLAQLAYREFDALVLCGCDSQSMPAAPRLPGPWTATHRMALALPDLSQAVQQFSAAWFGALRMANATVCWRTEAGQEALGPSVWVLRARAQAATMTPPAGSALGLSTSASEQLTLSHQPIHASAPQLDDSEVALMPGKVSATRYQRLRDCPYQFFARDILGMADSQEPENVASARDFGSWVHKILQDFHASDPWQEPATRRALQDHLDECAKRAEAALGLSHASMLVYWASWPPIRDGYIDWWQEWHAGGARVRGTETRVGLDLGDGLEMHGDIDRIDLHARADGVTGWVLDYKTESLDKTKKKAKSGLEDTQLAFYVALAQEWGRRNGVDADWHAAYLNVSFYAKDPDKPGTQCVEQKEAAAVAADITARVKHDWQQIRQGAVLKPLGESPACDYCMARGLCRRDHWEVES
;
A
#
# COMPACT_ATOMS: atom_id res chain seq x y z
N MET A 1 41.35 5.65 27.23
CA MET A 1 40.17 4.83 27.53
C MET A 1 39.83 3.99 26.31
N PRO A 2 39.42 2.75 26.44
CA PRO A 2 38.96 1.97 25.29
C PRO A 2 37.74 2.67 24.65
N ARG A 3 37.67 2.65 23.30
CA ARG A 3 36.51 3.13 22.55
C ARG A 3 35.69 1.94 22.12
N PHE A 4 34.39 1.99 22.31
CA PHE A 4 33.45 0.97 21.83
C PHE A 4 32.82 1.53 20.55
N VAL A 5 33.05 0.86 19.44
CA VAL A 5 32.59 1.30 18.12
C VAL A 5 32.17 0.11 17.28
N THR A 6 31.29 0.33 16.34
CA THR A 6 31.04 -0.62 15.25
C THR A 6 32.13 -0.51 14.19
N THR A 7 32.30 -1.51 13.32
CA THR A 7 33.25 -1.43 12.20
C THR A 7 32.97 -0.23 11.30
N SER A 8 31.71 0.12 11.08
CA SER A 8 31.29 1.30 10.30
C SER A 8 31.66 2.62 10.98
N GLU A 9 31.40 2.72 12.27
CA GLU A 9 31.74 3.92 13.05
C GLU A 9 33.29 4.09 13.17
N TRP A 10 34.01 2.99 13.34
CA TRP A 10 35.47 3.03 13.34
C TRP A 10 36.01 3.51 11.99
N ALA A 11 35.47 3.00 10.87
CA ALA A 11 35.86 3.48 9.56
C ALA A 11 35.61 4.98 9.39
N HIS A 12 34.47 5.47 9.87
CA HIS A 12 34.14 6.91 9.84
C HIS A 12 35.14 7.74 10.66
N LEU A 13 35.43 7.31 11.88
CA LEU A 13 36.38 7.99 12.73
C LEU A 13 37.83 7.96 12.19
N SER A 14 38.13 6.94 11.37
CA SER A 14 39.45 6.80 10.70
C SER A 14 39.52 7.51 9.35
N GLY A 15 38.53 8.33 8.99
CA GLY A 15 38.51 9.08 7.73
C GLY A 15 38.16 8.27 6.49
N GLY A 16 37.30 7.23 6.66
CA GLY A 16 36.79 6.45 5.53
C GLY A 16 36.18 7.31 4.43
N SER A 17 36.58 7.06 3.20
CA SER A 17 36.14 7.83 2.03
C SER A 17 34.69 7.53 1.65
N VAL A 18 34.08 8.49 0.97
CA VAL A 18 32.80 8.27 0.31
C VAL A 18 32.99 7.32 -0.88
N THR A 19 32.04 6.41 -1.10
CA THR A 19 32.02 5.47 -2.23
C THR A 19 32.09 6.22 -3.57
N GLY A 20 32.87 5.68 -4.51
CA GLY A 20 33.03 6.24 -5.87
C GLY A 20 31.83 5.99 -6.77
N ALA A 21 31.86 6.59 -7.95
CA ALA A 21 30.82 6.34 -8.96
C ALA A 21 30.87 4.87 -9.43
N GLY A 22 29.74 4.19 -9.32
CA GLY A 22 29.63 2.78 -9.68
C GLY A 22 29.91 1.78 -8.58
N ASP A 23 30.36 2.23 -7.38
CA ASP A 23 30.49 1.36 -6.22
C ASP A 23 29.12 0.99 -5.63
N ILE A 24 29.09 -0.10 -4.86
CA ILE A 24 27.88 -0.45 -4.08
C ILE A 24 27.77 0.53 -2.93
N THR A 25 26.66 1.29 -2.90
CA THR A 25 26.45 2.37 -1.92
C THR A 25 25.59 1.94 -0.75
N MET A 26 24.95 0.76 -0.81
CA MET A 26 23.87 0.32 0.09
C MET A 26 22.61 1.21 0.04
N ASN A 27 22.54 2.14 -0.90
CA ASN A 27 21.34 2.89 -1.24
C ASN A 27 20.66 2.22 -2.43
N ALA A 28 19.48 1.65 -2.20
CA ALA A 28 18.77 0.86 -3.20
C ALA A 28 18.49 1.64 -4.50
N GLY A 29 18.25 2.96 -4.43
CA GLY A 29 17.99 3.79 -5.60
C GLY A 29 19.23 4.00 -6.46
N PHE A 30 20.37 4.34 -5.86
CA PHE A 30 21.62 4.52 -6.58
C PHE A 30 22.17 3.20 -7.10
N ASP A 31 22.06 2.16 -6.29
CA ASP A 31 22.51 0.82 -6.68
C ASP A 31 21.64 0.21 -7.78
N GLN A 32 20.33 0.52 -7.82
CA GLN A 32 19.47 0.14 -8.94
C GLN A 32 19.93 0.78 -10.26
N ALA A 33 20.32 2.06 -10.25
CA ALA A 33 20.85 2.73 -11.43
C ALA A 33 22.12 2.06 -11.93
N THR A 34 23.07 1.78 -11.03
CA THR A 34 24.30 1.09 -11.36
C THR A 34 24.05 -0.33 -11.89
N ALA A 35 23.13 -1.08 -11.26
CA ALA A 35 22.73 -2.41 -11.71
C ALA A 35 22.12 -2.39 -13.13
N LEU A 36 21.28 -1.41 -13.44
CA LEU A 36 20.73 -1.18 -14.79
C LEU A 36 21.86 -0.90 -15.79
N SER A 37 22.80 -0.03 -15.44
CA SER A 37 23.98 0.26 -16.29
C SER A 37 24.82 -0.98 -16.56
N LEU A 38 25.03 -1.81 -15.53
CA LEU A 38 25.76 -3.07 -15.67
C LEU A 38 25.03 -4.05 -16.60
N LEU A 39 23.72 -4.19 -16.47
CA LEU A 39 22.89 -5.04 -17.34
C LEU A 39 22.93 -4.56 -18.80
N GLU A 40 22.92 -3.25 -19.04
CA GLU A 40 23.00 -2.67 -20.39
C GLU A 40 24.37 -2.95 -21.09
N ARG A 41 25.42 -3.24 -20.34
CA ARG A 41 26.77 -3.53 -20.87
C ARG A 41 26.97 -5.00 -21.27
N ILE A 42 26.04 -5.89 -20.92
CA ILE A 42 26.16 -7.32 -21.29
C ILE A 42 25.80 -7.52 -22.75
N ASN A 43 26.80 -7.80 -23.56
CA ASN A 43 26.61 -8.09 -24.97
C ASN A 43 25.83 -9.38 -25.18
N GLY A 44 24.81 -9.34 -26.06
CA GLY A 44 24.01 -10.51 -26.43
C GLY A 44 22.94 -10.93 -25.42
N LEU A 45 22.77 -10.21 -24.31
CA LEU A 45 21.67 -10.42 -23.40
C LEU A 45 20.45 -9.61 -23.87
N ARG A 46 19.45 -10.32 -24.41
CA ARG A 46 18.16 -9.71 -24.75
C ARG A 46 17.21 -9.92 -23.57
N ILE A 47 16.91 -8.86 -22.83
CA ILE A 47 15.94 -8.84 -21.75
C ILE A 47 14.72 -8.09 -22.25
N GLU A 48 13.55 -8.66 -22.06
CA GLU A 48 12.30 -7.96 -22.32
C GLU A 48 12.19 -6.72 -21.42
N PRO A 49 11.82 -5.53 -21.95
CA PRO A 49 11.81 -4.29 -21.17
C PRO A 49 11.07 -4.39 -19.82
N ALA A 50 9.99 -5.16 -19.77
CA ALA A 50 9.20 -5.38 -18.55
C ALA A 50 9.97 -6.08 -17.41
N TRP A 51 11.03 -6.82 -17.71
CA TRP A 51 11.79 -7.59 -16.71
C TRP A 51 13.09 -6.92 -16.28
N VAL A 52 13.54 -5.87 -16.97
CA VAL A 52 14.86 -5.27 -16.72
C VAL A 52 14.96 -4.68 -15.30
N ASP A 53 13.93 -3.96 -14.87
CA ASP A 53 13.91 -3.34 -13.53
C ASP A 53 13.87 -4.42 -12.43
N HIS A 54 13.12 -5.49 -12.64
CA HIS A 54 13.09 -6.62 -11.72
C HIS A 54 14.46 -7.30 -11.62
N LEU A 55 15.12 -7.53 -12.74
CA LEU A 55 16.47 -8.11 -12.75
C LEU A 55 17.49 -7.19 -12.08
N ALA A 56 17.40 -5.88 -12.29
CA ALA A 56 18.25 -4.91 -11.59
C ALA A 56 18.06 -4.99 -10.06
N GLN A 57 16.82 -5.09 -9.60
CA GLN A 57 16.54 -5.29 -8.17
C GLN A 57 17.13 -6.60 -7.63
N GLN A 58 17.09 -7.68 -8.42
CA GLN A 58 17.72 -8.95 -8.06
C GLN A 58 19.26 -8.82 -7.98
N VAL A 59 19.88 -8.11 -8.92
CA VAL A 59 21.31 -7.82 -8.88
C VAL A 59 21.69 -7.01 -7.64
N VAL A 60 20.93 -5.97 -7.32
CA VAL A 60 21.12 -5.16 -6.10
C VAL A 60 21.00 -6.03 -4.84
N ALA A 61 19.95 -6.83 -4.73
CA ALA A 61 19.75 -7.71 -3.57
C ALA A 61 20.89 -8.72 -3.41
N ALA A 62 21.37 -9.28 -4.52
CA ALA A 62 22.52 -10.16 -4.53
C ALA A 62 23.81 -9.43 -4.11
N ALA A 63 24.09 -8.25 -4.66
CA ALA A 63 25.27 -7.45 -4.35
C ALA A 63 25.29 -6.98 -2.90
N HIS A 64 24.17 -6.50 -2.38
CA HIS A 64 24.03 -6.12 -0.96
C HIS A 64 24.29 -7.29 0.00
N SER A 65 23.90 -8.51 -0.38
CA SER A 65 24.20 -9.69 0.42
C SER A 65 25.67 -10.07 0.47
N LEU A 66 26.48 -9.60 -0.50
CA LEU A 66 27.93 -9.80 -0.58
C LEU A 66 28.73 -8.69 0.13
N ALA A 67 28.09 -7.59 0.52
CA ALA A 67 28.79 -6.40 1.02
C ALA A 67 29.76 -6.73 2.18
N GLY A 68 29.27 -7.44 3.21
CA GLY A 68 30.12 -7.80 4.37
C GLY A 68 31.30 -8.71 4.01
N VAL A 69 31.07 -9.68 3.11
CA VAL A 69 32.16 -10.62 2.70
C VAL A 69 33.15 -9.95 1.76
N SER A 70 32.69 -9.07 0.88
CA SER A 70 33.55 -8.29 -0.01
C SER A 70 34.41 -7.27 0.77
N ALA A 71 33.81 -6.54 1.72
CA ALA A 71 34.53 -5.61 2.60
C ALA A 71 35.56 -6.31 3.48
N ALA A 72 35.33 -7.60 3.81
CA ALA A 72 36.28 -8.43 4.55
C ALA A 72 37.51 -8.84 3.72
N GLN A 73 37.51 -8.59 2.41
CA GLN A 73 38.68 -8.78 1.56
C GLN A 73 39.53 -7.49 1.53
N PRO A 74 40.87 -7.55 1.73
CA PRO A 74 41.71 -6.40 1.51
C PRO A 74 41.48 -5.80 0.10
N PRO A 75 41.47 -4.46 -0.06
CA PRO A 75 41.20 -3.81 -1.33
C PRO A 75 41.98 -4.38 -2.53
N GLU A 76 43.28 -4.64 -2.33
CA GLU A 76 44.21 -5.15 -3.33
C GLU A 76 43.88 -6.61 -3.78
N SER A 77 43.21 -7.40 -2.95
CA SER A 77 42.94 -8.81 -3.22
C SER A 77 41.49 -9.06 -3.65
N ARG A 78 40.61 -8.07 -3.54
CA ARG A 78 39.17 -8.18 -3.73
C ARG A 78 38.77 -8.61 -5.15
N SER A 79 39.44 -8.05 -6.17
CA SER A 79 39.19 -8.45 -7.56
C SER A 79 39.62 -9.90 -7.84
N ALA A 80 40.74 -10.35 -7.23
CA ALA A 80 41.17 -11.73 -7.35
C ALA A 80 40.20 -12.71 -6.63
N TRP A 81 39.69 -12.32 -5.47
CA TRP A 81 38.63 -13.05 -4.79
C TRP A 81 37.40 -13.21 -5.68
N ALA A 82 36.91 -12.13 -6.28
CA ALA A 82 35.75 -12.20 -7.18
C ALA A 82 35.99 -13.13 -8.39
N ALA A 83 37.16 -13.04 -9.01
CA ALA A 83 37.52 -13.92 -10.12
C ALA A 83 37.56 -15.42 -9.73
N ALA A 84 38.06 -15.71 -8.53
CA ALA A 84 38.05 -17.09 -7.99
C ALA A 84 36.62 -17.61 -7.78
N GLN A 85 35.73 -16.77 -7.23
CA GLN A 85 34.32 -17.13 -6.99
C GLN A 85 33.57 -17.39 -8.33
N LEU A 86 33.82 -16.57 -9.35
CA LEU A 86 33.23 -16.76 -10.67
C LEU A 86 33.67 -18.07 -11.30
N GLY A 87 34.97 -18.42 -11.16
CA GLY A 87 35.51 -19.71 -11.66
C GLY A 87 34.81 -20.91 -11.02
N ALA A 88 34.52 -20.85 -9.73
CA ALA A 88 33.82 -21.92 -9.01
C ALA A 88 32.32 -22.03 -9.39
N MET A 89 31.69 -20.97 -9.87
CA MET A 89 30.25 -20.93 -10.18
C MET A 89 29.91 -21.23 -11.66
N ASN A 90 30.86 -21.22 -12.55
CA ASN A 90 30.61 -21.41 -13.99
C ASN A 90 30.13 -22.83 -14.38
N ALA A 91 30.07 -23.76 -13.44
CA ALA A 91 29.64 -25.14 -13.69
C ALA A 91 28.11 -25.31 -13.85
N ASP A 92 27.31 -24.31 -13.45
CA ASP A 92 25.83 -24.42 -13.34
C ASP A 92 25.04 -23.66 -14.44
N ALA A 93 25.68 -23.18 -15.50
CA ALA A 93 25.07 -22.22 -16.44
C ALA A 93 24.33 -22.90 -17.60
N GLY A 94 23.33 -23.75 -17.35
CA GLY A 94 22.49 -24.36 -18.37
C GLY A 94 20.98 -24.01 -18.28
N GLY A 95 20.35 -23.66 -19.39
CA GLY A 95 18.89 -23.57 -19.52
C GLY A 95 18.22 -22.39 -18.86
N VAL A 96 17.09 -22.62 -18.19
CA VAL A 96 16.22 -21.62 -17.52
C VAL A 96 16.96 -20.82 -16.43
N ALA A 97 17.98 -21.38 -15.82
CA ALA A 97 18.80 -20.74 -14.78
C ALA A 97 19.79 -19.67 -15.32
N ARG A 98 19.76 -19.35 -16.62
CA ARG A 98 20.74 -18.43 -17.24
C ARG A 98 20.63 -17.00 -16.69
N LEU A 99 19.41 -16.50 -16.47
CA LEU A 99 19.21 -15.15 -15.91
C LEU A 99 19.68 -15.07 -14.46
N ASP A 100 19.36 -16.08 -13.65
CA ASP A 100 19.86 -16.16 -12.27
C ASP A 100 21.38 -16.26 -12.20
N ALA A 101 22.00 -16.96 -13.14
CA ALA A 101 23.46 -17.02 -13.24
C ALA A 101 24.05 -15.65 -13.58
N VAL A 102 23.45 -14.91 -14.52
CA VAL A 102 23.85 -13.53 -14.84
C VAL A 102 23.72 -12.61 -13.63
N VAL A 103 22.62 -12.68 -12.89
CA VAL A 103 22.41 -11.89 -11.67
C VAL A 103 23.53 -12.16 -10.67
N ARG A 104 23.82 -13.43 -10.39
CA ARG A 104 24.89 -13.83 -9.46
C ARG A 104 26.27 -13.38 -9.93
N GLN A 105 26.58 -13.59 -11.20
CA GLN A 105 27.88 -13.19 -11.77
C GLN A 105 28.09 -11.68 -11.71
N LEU A 106 27.09 -10.90 -12.11
CA LEU A 106 27.13 -9.44 -12.01
C LEU A 106 27.34 -8.98 -10.57
N ALA A 107 26.61 -9.55 -9.63
CA ALA A 107 26.73 -9.19 -8.20
C ALA A 107 28.14 -9.46 -7.67
N ILE A 108 28.77 -10.60 -8.04
CA ILE A 108 30.14 -10.94 -7.61
C ILE A 108 31.16 -9.98 -8.23
N VAL A 109 31.05 -9.71 -9.54
CA VAL A 109 31.95 -8.77 -10.22
C VAL A 109 31.82 -7.39 -9.60
N TRP A 110 30.62 -6.92 -9.42
CA TRP A 110 30.35 -5.61 -8.84
C TRP A 110 30.89 -5.50 -7.42
N ALA A 111 30.60 -6.47 -6.55
CA ALA A 111 31.14 -6.51 -5.19
C ALA A 111 32.68 -6.57 -5.15
N GLY A 112 33.30 -7.30 -6.12
CA GLY A 112 34.74 -7.42 -6.25
C GLY A 112 35.45 -6.16 -6.78
N GLN A 113 34.70 -5.27 -7.43
CA GLN A 113 35.24 -4.01 -7.98
C GLN A 113 34.89 -2.80 -7.11
N SER A 114 33.91 -2.93 -6.20
CA SER A 114 33.48 -1.83 -5.33
C SER A 114 34.53 -1.51 -4.27
N SER A 115 34.70 -0.21 -4.04
CA SER A 115 35.38 0.32 -2.85
C SER A 115 34.36 0.45 -1.72
N TRP A 116 34.82 0.25 -0.49
CA TRP A 116 33.97 0.36 0.69
C TRP A 116 34.46 1.47 1.60
N HIS A 117 33.56 2.17 2.25
CA HIS A 117 33.90 3.16 3.29
C HIS A 117 34.85 2.58 4.34
N SER A 118 34.75 1.29 4.63
CA SER A 118 35.59 0.57 5.57
C SER A 118 37.00 0.20 5.06
N ASP A 119 37.34 0.51 3.81
CA ASP A 119 38.65 0.17 3.24
C ASP A 119 39.81 0.85 3.96
N VAL A 120 39.54 2.00 4.55
CA VAL A 120 40.51 2.72 5.42
C VAL A 120 41.02 1.85 6.59
N LEU A 121 40.21 0.89 7.08
CA LEU A 121 40.62 -0.01 8.16
C LEU A 121 41.70 -1.02 7.74
N TRP A 122 41.94 -1.17 6.45
CA TRP A 122 43.05 -1.98 5.91
C TRP A 122 44.35 -1.21 5.78
N GLU A 123 44.36 0.11 5.98
CA GLU A 123 45.56 0.94 5.87
C GLU A 123 46.49 0.78 7.04
N ARG A 124 47.81 1.03 6.81
CA ARG A 124 48.84 0.88 7.85
C ARG A 124 48.68 1.88 8.98
N HIS A 125 48.35 3.12 8.68
CA HIS A 125 48.24 4.14 9.71
C HIS A 125 47.16 3.80 10.76
N VAL A 126 46.08 3.19 10.39
CA VAL A 126 45.02 2.73 11.32
C VAL A 126 45.55 1.62 12.23
N ALA A 127 46.40 0.72 11.69
CA ALA A 127 47.05 -0.31 12.49
C ALA A 127 48.06 0.30 13.48
N ASP A 128 48.83 1.29 13.04
CA ASP A 128 49.84 1.95 13.90
C ASP A 128 49.18 2.76 15.03
N GLU A 129 48.00 3.34 14.80
CA GLU A 129 47.21 4.07 15.79
C GLU A 129 46.39 3.19 16.73
N THR A 130 46.20 1.91 16.39
CA THR A 130 45.36 0.97 17.15
C THR A 130 46.22 -0.08 17.84
N PRO A 131 46.71 0.16 19.04
CA PRO A 131 47.68 -0.71 19.73
C PRO A 131 47.07 -2.09 20.10
N MET A 132 45.77 -2.18 20.27
CA MET A 132 45.07 -3.42 20.56
C MET A 132 43.64 -3.37 20.04
N LEU A 133 43.22 -4.40 19.30
CA LEU A 133 41.87 -4.60 18.85
C LEU A 133 41.18 -5.68 19.73
N CYS A 134 40.06 -5.28 20.35
CA CYS A 134 39.24 -6.22 21.15
C CYS A 134 37.88 -6.41 20.47
N GLN A 135 37.59 -7.62 20.01
CA GLN A 135 36.30 -7.96 19.48
C GLN A 135 35.36 -8.44 20.57
N ILE A 136 34.17 -7.88 20.61
CA ILE A 136 33.07 -8.35 21.43
C ILE A 136 32.13 -9.09 20.50
N PRO A 137 32.10 -10.43 20.52
CA PRO A 137 31.24 -11.19 19.57
C PRO A 137 29.78 -10.99 19.87
N GLY A 138 29.00 -10.52 18.86
CA GLY A 138 27.54 -10.46 18.93
C GLY A 138 26.86 -11.82 18.62
N TRP A 139 25.57 -11.77 18.45
CA TRP A 139 24.81 -12.95 18.02
C TRP A 139 24.84 -13.17 16.49
N SER A 140 25.27 -12.17 15.74
CA SER A 140 25.53 -12.23 14.30
C SER A 140 27.03 -12.16 14.01
N SER A 141 27.48 -12.85 12.95
CA SER A 141 28.86 -12.69 12.47
C SER A 141 29.05 -11.35 11.74
N ASP A 142 30.19 -10.74 11.94
CA ASP A 142 30.71 -9.61 11.16
C ASP A 142 31.98 -10.07 10.42
N PRO A 143 31.87 -10.43 9.12
CA PRO A 143 33.02 -10.92 8.36
C PRO A 143 34.20 -9.95 8.30
N LEU A 144 33.91 -8.63 8.27
CA LEU A 144 34.95 -7.61 8.29
C LEU A 144 35.68 -7.57 9.65
N ALA A 145 34.91 -7.57 10.75
CA ALA A 145 35.50 -7.61 12.09
C ALA A 145 36.37 -8.87 12.27
N ASP A 146 35.90 -10.02 11.84
CA ASP A 146 36.63 -11.28 11.93
C ASP A 146 37.94 -11.26 11.09
N ALA A 147 37.89 -10.71 9.88
CA ALA A 147 39.06 -10.55 9.01
C ALA A 147 40.10 -9.58 9.60
N LEU A 148 39.66 -8.44 10.16
CA LEU A 148 40.52 -7.49 10.84
C LEU A 148 41.16 -8.11 12.10
N MET A 149 40.36 -8.82 12.90
CA MET A 149 40.85 -9.55 14.08
C MET A 149 41.97 -10.54 13.73
N ASN A 150 41.76 -11.31 12.66
CA ASN A 150 42.77 -12.24 12.18
C ASN A 150 44.09 -11.51 11.78
N ARG A 151 43.98 -10.36 11.13
CA ARG A 151 45.14 -9.52 10.78
C ARG A 151 45.87 -9.01 12.02
N TRP A 152 45.16 -8.49 13.04
CA TRP A 152 45.76 -8.02 14.28
C TRP A 152 46.29 -9.18 15.15
N ALA A 153 45.66 -10.36 15.08
CA ALA A 153 46.11 -11.54 15.80
C ALA A 153 47.52 -12.00 15.36
N THR A 154 47.82 -11.90 14.06
CA THR A 154 49.17 -12.21 13.56
C THR A 154 50.24 -11.30 14.12
N GLN A 155 49.89 -10.12 14.62
CA GLN A 155 50.78 -9.15 15.24
C GLN A 155 50.76 -9.23 16.79
N GLY A 156 49.98 -10.11 17.37
CA GLY A 156 49.80 -10.24 18.81
C GLY A 156 48.94 -9.16 19.49
N HIS A 157 48.25 -8.35 18.68
CA HIS A 157 47.49 -7.19 19.14
C HIS A 157 45.96 -7.35 19.05
N ALA A 158 45.46 -8.60 19.10
CA ALA A 158 44.04 -8.90 19.03
C ALA A 158 43.55 -9.73 20.22
N ARG A 159 42.36 -9.44 20.72
CA ARG A 159 41.68 -10.23 21.73
C ARG A 159 40.20 -10.36 21.42
N VAL A 160 39.67 -11.59 21.50
CA VAL A 160 38.24 -11.83 21.52
C VAL A 160 37.79 -11.91 22.97
N LEU A 161 36.90 -11.05 23.39
CA LEU A 161 36.34 -11.08 24.74
C LEU A 161 35.28 -12.20 24.84
N PRO A 162 35.20 -12.90 25.99
CA PRO A 162 34.14 -13.89 26.16
C PRO A 162 32.76 -13.19 26.11
N PRO A 163 31.75 -13.85 25.59
CA PRO A 163 30.38 -13.33 25.66
C PRO A 163 29.97 -13.13 27.12
N PRO A 164 29.18 -12.12 27.44
CA PRO A 164 28.74 -11.92 28.82
C PRO A 164 27.99 -13.14 29.29
N SER A 165 28.35 -13.63 30.49
CA SER A 165 27.60 -14.70 31.14
C SER A 165 26.29 -14.14 31.67
N HIS A 166 25.26 -14.19 30.86
CA HIS A 166 23.92 -13.93 31.36
C HIS A 166 23.49 -15.07 32.29
N GLY A 167 22.92 -14.69 33.42
CA GLY A 167 22.52 -15.65 34.46
C GLY A 167 21.66 -16.80 33.90
N ILE A 168 21.69 -17.94 34.58
CA ILE A 168 21.26 -19.25 34.07
C ILE A 168 19.74 -19.38 33.88
N ALA A 169 18.91 -18.45 34.38
CA ALA A 169 17.45 -18.56 34.32
C ALA A 169 16.85 -17.56 33.36
N ALA A 170 16.15 -18.05 32.32
CA ALA A 170 15.23 -17.24 31.57
C ALA A 170 14.07 -16.84 32.51
N VAL A 171 13.86 -15.56 32.71
CA VAL A 171 12.75 -15.05 33.51
C VAL A 171 11.72 -14.45 32.55
N VAL A 172 11.02 -15.31 31.83
CA VAL A 172 9.80 -14.88 31.16
C VAL A 172 8.72 -14.75 32.21
N THR A 173 8.29 -13.54 32.46
CA THR A 173 7.28 -13.23 33.46
C THR A 173 5.87 -13.41 32.95
N ASN A 174 5.61 -13.06 31.69
CA ASN A 174 4.28 -13.11 31.08
C ASN A 174 4.31 -13.66 29.64
N TRP A 175 3.31 -14.51 29.34
CA TRP A 175 3.02 -15.01 28.01
C TRP A 175 1.60 -14.55 27.65
N LEU A 176 1.45 -13.64 26.69
CA LEU A 176 0.18 -13.03 26.35
C LEU A 176 -0.26 -13.45 24.94
N ALA A 177 -1.38 -14.17 24.89
CA ALA A 177 -2.06 -14.49 23.64
C ALA A 177 -3.15 -13.43 23.43
N CYS A 178 -2.98 -12.60 22.42
CA CYS A 178 -3.85 -11.50 22.07
C CYS A 178 -4.76 -11.89 20.90
N VAL A 179 -5.95 -11.33 20.81
CA VAL A 179 -6.90 -11.70 19.75
C VAL A 179 -6.35 -11.24 18.41
N ASP A 180 -6.08 -9.97 18.26
CA ASP A 180 -5.62 -9.34 17.02
C ASP A 180 -4.43 -8.39 17.24
N SER A 181 -4.03 -7.68 16.19
CA SER A 181 -2.91 -6.75 16.26
C SER A 181 -3.18 -5.51 17.11
N GLN A 182 -4.44 -5.13 17.32
CA GLN A 182 -4.81 -4.01 18.18
C GLN A 182 -4.76 -4.42 19.66
N ASP A 183 -5.29 -5.58 19.98
CA ASP A 183 -5.22 -6.17 21.30
C ASP A 183 -3.75 -6.42 21.72
N GLU A 184 -2.94 -6.96 20.82
CA GLU A 184 -1.50 -7.14 21.04
C GLU A 184 -0.79 -5.82 21.32
N ALA A 185 -1.11 -4.76 20.57
CA ALA A 185 -0.52 -3.45 20.80
C ALA A 185 -0.93 -2.85 22.15
N LEU A 186 -2.18 -3.02 22.57
CA LEU A 186 -2.69 -2.57 23.88
C LEU A 186 -2.01 -3.31 25.02
N GLU A 187 -1.95 -4.65 24.97
CA GLU A 187 -1.33 -5.46 26.00
C GLU A 187 0.18 -5.18 26.12
N ALA A 188 0.87 -5.05 24.98
CA ALA A 188 2.29 -4.69 24.97
C ALA A 188 2.53 -3.28 25.54
N ALA A 189 1.72 -2.28 25.15
CA ALA A 189 1.82 -0.92 25.69
C ALA A 189 1.55 -0.91 27.20
N SER A 190 0.55 -1.66 27.65
CA SER A 190 0.22 -1.84 29.07
C SER A 190 1.39 -2.42 29.85
N ALA A 191 2.02 -3.48 29.33
CA ALA A 191 3.19 -4.11 29.94
C ALA A 191 4.37 -3.12 30.03
N VAL A 192 4.63 -2.33 28.99
CA VAL A 192 5.66 -1.27 29.02
C VAL A 192 5.35 -0.25 30.11
N ILE A 193 4.13 0.27 30.19
CA ILE A 193 3.72 1.26 31.19
C ILE A 193 3.85 0.69 32.60
N GLN A 194 3.44 -0.55 32.84
CA GLN A 194 3.61 -1.20 34.14
C GLN A 194 5.09 -1.29 34.54
N HIS A 195 5.98 -1.59 33.60
CA HIS A 195 7.41 -1.61 33.87
C HIS A 195 7.95 -0.21 34.20
N VAL A 196 7.59 0.82 33.44
CA VAL A 196 8.00 2.19 33.67
C VAL A 196 7.49 2.70 35.03
N ASN A 197 6.23 2.43 35.36
CA ASN A 197 5.63 2.80 36.65
C ASN A 197 6.24 2.03 37.83
N GLY A 198 6.74 0.83 37.60
CA GLY A 198 7.46 0.02 38.57
C GLY A 198 8.92 0.49 38.82
N ALA A 199 9.23 1.75 38.47
CA ALA A 199 10.55 2.39 38.60
C ALA A 199 11.68 1.69 37.82
N ARG A 200 11.36 0.96 36.76
CA ARG A 200 12.33 0.42 35.84
C ARG A 200 12.79 1.51 34.87
N ARG A 201 14.08 1.78 34.86
CA ARG A 201 14.64 2.94 34.14
C ARG A 201 14.88 2.68 32.66
N GLN A 202 15.04 1.40 32.26
CA GLN A 202 15.34 1.01 30.89
C GLN A 202 14.47 -0.16 30.46
N VAL A 203 13.44 0.12 29.69
CA VAL A 203 12.56 -0.89 29.11
C VAL A 203 12.86 -1.05 27.62
N GLY A 204 13.18 -2.28 27.20
CA GLY A 204 13.39 -2.62 25.80
C GLY A 204 12.09 -3.09 25.15
N LEU A 205 11.66 -2.46 24.08
CA LEU A 205 10.58 -2.93 23.20
C LEU A 205 11.21 -3.59 21.96
N VAL A 206 11.08 -4.90 21.83
CA VAL A 206 11.72 -5.65 20.76
C VAL A 206 10.82 -5.68 19.53
N ALA A 207 11.30 -5.11 18.41
CA ALA A 207 10.56 -4.97 17.19
C ALA A 207 10.70 -6.22 16.29
N LEU A 208 9.78 -7.16 16.35
CA LEU A 208 9.63 -8.27 15.41
C LEU A 208 8.61 -7.94 14.32
N ASP A 209 7.51 -7.27 14.69
CA ASP A 209 6.54 -6.67 13.76
C ASP A 209 6.52 -5.14 13.94
N ARG A 210 6.95 -4.43 12.88
CA ARG A 210 7.04 -2.96 12.91
C ARG A 210 5.68 -2.27 12.89
N GLY A 211 4.66 -2.91 12.34
CA GLY A 211 3.30 -2.38 12.32
C GLY A 211 2.72 -2.29 13.74
N ILE A 212 2.90 -3.34 14.52
CA ILE A 212 2.49 -3.38 15.94
C ILE A 212 3.31 -2.37 16.75
N VAL A 213 4.62 -2.34 16.57
CA VAL A 213 5.51 -1.41 17.30
C VAL A 213 5.11 0.05 17.09
N ARG A 214 4.75 0.45 15.86
CA ARG A 214 4.28 1.82 15.58
C ARG A 214 3.02 2.17 16.38
N ARG A 215 2.08 1.25 16.52
CA ARG A 215 0.87 1.45 17.32
C ARG A 215 1.22 1.59 18.80
N ILE A 216 2.11 0.73 19.30
CA ILE A 216 2.60 0.79 20.69
C ILE A 216 3.26 2.14 20.97
N VAL A 217 4.18 2.58 20.10
CA VAL A 217 4.87 3.87 20.25
C VAL A 217 3.86 5.02 20.29
N GLY A 218 2.90 5.06 19.36
CA GLY A 218 1.84 6.08 19.38
C GLY A 218 1.01 6.06 20.67
N MET A 219 0.69 4.90 21.22
CA MET A 219 -0.01 4.78 22.50
C MET A 219 0.83 5.28 23.68
N LEU A 220 2.12 4.96 23.70
CA LEU A 220 3.05 5.39 24.74
C LEU A 220 3.26 6.91 24.72
N GLU A 221 3.42 7.50 23.54
CA GLU A 221 3.56 8.96 23.36
C GLU A 221 2.31 9.70 23.83
N LEU A 222 1.11 9.18 23.52
CA LEU A 222 -0.16 9.73 24.03
C LEU A 222 -0.25 9.71 25.57
N GLN A 223 0.45 8.78 26.22
CA GLN A 223 0.55 8.69 27.68
C GLN A 223 1.72 9.49 28.25
N GLY A 224 2.45 10.25 27.41
CA GLY A 224 3.60 11.06 27.82
C GLY A 224 4.86 10.24 28.09
N VAL A 225 4.92 8.98 27.66
CA VAL A 225 6.10 8.13 27.78
C VAL A 225 7.06 8.41 26.62
N SER A 226 8.27 8.84 26.93
CA SER A 226 9.31 9.08 25.92
C SER A 226 9.87 7.78 25.38
N VAL A 227 9.88 7.64 24.05
CA VAL A 227 10.36 6.45 23.34
C VAL A 227 11.54 6.82 22.43
N ARG A 228 12.57 5.99 22.44
CA ARG A 228 13.70 6.05 21.53
C ARG A 228 13.60 4.91 20.52
N ASP A 229 13.32 5.21 19.25
CA ASP A 229 13.24 4.18 18.20
C ASP A 229 14.58 4.05 17.47
N GLU A 230 15.35 3.00 17.79
CA GLU A 230 16.62 2.70 17.13
C GLU A 230 16.46 1.89 15.84
N THR A 231 15.24 1.38 15.57
CA THR A 231 14.94 0.69 14.31
C THR A 231 14.78 1.67 13.16
N GLY A 232 14.37 2.90 13.47
CA GLY A 232 14.13 3.98 12.53
C GLY A 232 12.91 3.75 11.63
N TRP A 233 12.64 4.69 10.77
CA TRP A 233 11.51 4.69 9.82
C TRP A 233 12.03 4.61 8.40
N ARG A 234 11.33 3.91 7.51
CA ARG A 234 11.64 4.06 6.09
C ARG A 234 11.36 5.48 5.66
N LEU A 235 12.29 6.09 4.92
CA LEU A 235 12.11 7.45 4.43
C LEU A 235 10.85 7.60 3.59
N SER A 236 10.47 6.58 2.83
CA SER A 236 9.23 6.52 2.04
C SER A 236 7.96 6.72 2.88
N THR A 237 7.99 6.36 4.18
CA THR A 237 6.86 6.51 5.10
C THR A 237 6.86 7.83 5.86
N SER A 238 7.85 8.70 5.61
CA SER A 238 7.89 10.04 6.21
C SER A 238 6.82 10.95 5.58
N ARG A 239 6.30 11.86 6.40
CA ARG A 239 5.31 12.85 5.93
C ARG A 239 5.83 13.68 4.76
N LEU A 240 7.12 14.03 4.77
CA LEU A 240 7.71 14.84 3.71
C LEU A 240 7.91 14.06 2.41
N ALA A 241 8.30 12.79 2.49
CA ALA A 241 8.30 11.93 1.30
C ALA A 241 6.90 11.84 0.67
N ALA A 242 5.88 11.58 1.48
CA ALA A 242 4.50 11.52 1.01
C ALA A 242 4.05 12.84 0.34
N ARG A 243 4.41 13.99 0.94
CA ARG A 243 4.10 15.32 0.37
C ARG A 243 4.76 15.54 -0.98
N VAL A 244 6.06 15.31 -1.08
CA VAL A 244 6.81 15.50 -2.33
C VAL A 244 6.32 14.56 -3.41
N LEU A 245 6.15 13.28 -3.08
CA LEU A 245 5.70 12.27 -4.03
C LEU A 245 4.27 12.54 -4.54
N ALA A 246 3.36 13.02 -3.67
CA ALA A 246 2.01 13.40 -4.07
C ALA A 246 2.02 14.62 -5.02
N VAL A 247 2.85 15.63 -4.74
CA VAL A 247 2.99 16.81 -5.60
C VAL A 247 3.53 16.42 -6.98
N LEU A 248 4.57 15.60 -7.05
CA LEU A 248 5.14 15.15 -8.32
C LEU A 248 4.19 14.20 -9.07
N GLN A 249 3.39 13.42 -8.36
CA GLN A 249 2.37 12.57 -8.98
C GLN A 249 1.34 13.39 -9.78
N ALA A 250 0.98 14.58 -9.32
CA ALA A 250 0.10 15.48 -10.07
C ALA A 250 0.69 15.92 -11.41
N GLY A 251 2.00 15.92 -11.58
CA GLY A 251 2.69 16.25 -12.83
C GLY A 251 2.73 15.10 -13.86
N VAL A 252 2.30 13.89 -13.50
CA VAL A 252 2.26 12.76 -14.43
C VAL A 252 1.10 12.94 -15.42
N PRO A 253 1.26 12.68 -16.73
CA PRO A 253 0.23 12.94 -17.74
C PRO A 253 -1.14 12.30 -17.48
N GLN A 254 -1.19 11.19 -16.77
CA GLN A 254 -2.42 10.47 -16.41
C GLN A 254 -2.98 10.86 -15.05
N ALA A 255 -2.42 11.90 -14.40
CA ALA A 255 -2.88 12.31 -13.09
C ALA A 255 -4.34 12.76 -13.11
N SER A 256 -5.11 12.28 -12.14
CA SER A 256 -6.52 12.61 -11.98
C SER A 256 -6.72 13.96 -11.29
N ALA A 257 -7.92 14.53 -11.41
CA ALA A 257 -8.30 15.73 -10.66
C ALA A 257 -8.19 15.52 -9.13
N GLY A 258 -8.39 14.28 -8.66
CA GLY A 258 -8.19 13.92 -7.25
C GLY A 258 -6.75 14.10 -6.80
N GLU A 259 -5.80 13.55 -7.56
CA GLU A 259 -4.36 13.68 -7.27
C GLU A 259 -3.89 15.14 -7.29
N TRP A 260 -4.48 15.97 -8.14
CA TRP A 260 -4.19 17.41 -8.15
C TRP A 260 -4.70 18.12 -6.89
N VAL A 261 -5.89 17.78 -6.41
CA VAL A 261 -6.41 18.33 -5.15
C VAL A 261 -5.55 17.86 -3.98
N ASP A 262 -5.19 16.58 -3.94
CA ASP A 262 -4.32 16.04 -2.90
C ASP A 262 -2.96 16.73 -2.90
N ALA A 263 -2.35 16.96 -4.06
CA ALA A 263 -1.11 17.71 -4.19
C ALA A 263 -1.21 19.15 -3.65
N VAL A 264 -2.28 19.89 -3.97
CA VAL A 264 -2.50 21.24 -3.42
C VAL A 264 -2.64 21.23 -1.90
N LEU A 265 -3.36 20.26 -1.35
CA LEU A 265 -3.50 20.09 0.09
C LEU A 265 -2.16 19.76 0.77
N GLN A 266 -1.26 19.06 0.07
CA GLN A 266 0.10 18.81 0.55
C GLN A 266 0.99 20.05 0.45
N VAL A 267 0.85 20.87 -0.59
CA VAL A 267 1.58 22.14 -0.72
C VAL A 267 1.14 23.13 0.35
N ASN A 268 -0.17 23.30 0.53
CA ASN A 268 -0.72 24.23 1.50
C ASN A 268 -1.71 23.54 2.46
N PRO A 269 -1.23 22.94 3.55
CA PRO A 269 -2.09 22.27 4.54
C PRO A 269 -2.98 23.22 5.35
N GLN A 270 -2.73 24.53 5.30
CA GLN A 270 -3.48 25.57 6.03
C GLN A 270 -4.47 26.33 5.14
N LEU A 271 -4.90 25.75 4.01
CA LEU A 271 -5.93 26.31 3.18
C LEU A 271 -7.20 26.62 3.98
N SER A 272 -7.83 27.76 3.63
CA SER A 272 -9.09 28.17 4.26
C SER A 272 -10.19 27.12 4.06
N PRO A 273 -11.17 27.00 4.95
CA PRO A 273 -12.31 26.13 4.74
C PRO A 273 -13.04 26.37 3.41
N GLN A 274 -13.09 27.65 2.96
CA GLN A 274 -13.70 28.03 1.68
C GLN A 274 -12.91 27.45 0.49
N ASP A 275 -11.58 27.54 0.50
CA ASP A 275 -10.74 27.00 -0.57
C ASP A 275 -10.78 25.46 -0.59
N ARG A 276 -10.81 24.82 0.57
CA ARG A 276 -11.00 23.37 0.68
C ARG A 276 -12.32 22.93 0.07
N LEU A 277 -13.39 23.66 0.35
CA LEU A 277 -14.70 23.38 -0.22
C LEU A 277 -14.72 23.65 -1.73
N ALA A 278 -14.06 24.71 -2.20
CA ALA A 278 -13.92 25.02 -3.62
C ALA A 278 -13.16 23.89 -4.35
N LEU A 279 -12.08 23.40 -3.78
CA LEU A 279 -11.32 22.25 -4.31
C LEU A 279 -12.16 20.96 -4.34
N ALA A 280 -12.91 20.68 -3.28
CA ALA A 280 -13.80 19.51 -3.24
C ALA A 280 -14.88 19.58 -4.32
N ARG A 281 -15.52 20.75 -4.49
CA ARG A 281 -16.51 20.97 -5.55
C ARG A 281 -15.90 20.91 -6.95
N TRP A 282 -14.69 21.45 -7.11
CA TRP A 282 -13.98 21.37 -8.38
C TRP A 282 -13.63 19.91 -8.71
N ARG A 283 -13.09 19.14 -7.77
CA ARG A 283 -12.79 17.71 -7.94
C ARG A 283 -14.03 16.92 -8.38
N GLU A 284 -15.18 17.16 -7.75
CA GLU A 284 -16.41 16.45 -8.10
C GLU A 284 -16.89 16.79 -9.50
N ARG A 285 -16.80 18.06 -9.92
CA ARG A 285 -17.14 18.47 -11.30
C ARG A 285 -16.21 17.85 -12.34
N CYS A 286 -14.93 17.72 -12.01
CA CYS A 286 -13.89 17.27 -12.92
C CYS A 286 -13.73 15.74 -12.98
N ARG A 287 -14.43 15.03 -12.11
CA ARG A 287 -14.25 13.57 -11.92
C ARG A 287 -14.38 12.77 -13.23
N TRP A 288 -15.20 13.22 -14.14
CA TRP A 288 -15.49 12.56 -15.42
C TRP A 288 -15.24 13.44 -16.65
N ALA A 289 -14.67 14.63 -16.46
CA ALA A 289 -14.43 15.53 -17.55
C ALA A 289 -13.07 15.22 -18.22
N PRO A 290 -13.02 14.89 -19.52
CA PRO A 290 -11.78 14.56 -20.21
C PRO A 290 -10.79 15.74 -20.30
N HIS A 291 -11.29 16.98 -20.20
CA HIS A 291 -10.52 18.24 -20.28
C HIS A 291 -10.62 19.06 -19.00
N TRP A 292 -10.56 18.41 -17.85
CA TRP A 292 -10.71 19.07 -16.56
C TRP A 292 -9.65 20.14 -16.26
N GLN A 293 -8.50 20.06 -16.93
CA GLN A 293 -7.41 21.04 -16.77
C GLN A 293 -7.74 22.43 -17.36
N GLU A 294 -8.80 22.56 -18.13
CA GLU A 294 -9.22 23.84 -18.73
C GLU A 294 -9.95 24.76 -17.75
N GLY A 295 -10.45 24.25 -16.64
CA GLY A 295 -11.25 25.00 -15.65
C GLY A 295 -10.61 25.03 -14.26
N LEU A 296 -9.32 25.35 -14.15
CA LEU A 296 -8.61 25.40 -12.87
C LEU A 296 -9.10 26.58 -12.01
N ILE A 297 -8.99 26.38 -10.69
CA ILE A 297 -9.21 27.43 -9.69
C ILE A 297 -7.87 27.86 -9.10
N GLU A 298 -7.81 29.04 -8.51
CA GLU A 298 -6.57 29.69 -8.05
C GLU A 298 -5.59 28.77 -7.27
N PRO A 299 -6.02 27.94 -6.31
CA PRO A 299 -5.08 27.05 -5.62
C PRO A 299 -4.38 26.02 -6.51
N LEU A 300 -4.94 25.73 -7.69
CA LEU A 300 -4.40 24.76 -8.66
C LEU A 300 -3.47 25.41 -9.70
N GLU A 301 -3.59 26.72 -9.94
CA GLU A 301 -2.80 27.41 -10.97
C GLU A 301 -1.30 27.42 -10.65
N ALA A 302 -0.93 27.65 -9.39
CA ALA A 302 0.46 27.60 -8.96
C ALA A 302 1.06 26.19 -9.14
N LEU A 303 0.31 25.15 -8.78
CA LEU A 303 0.70 23.76 -9.01
C LEU A 303 0.85 23.48 -10.50
N LYS A 304 -0.12 23.92 -11.33
CA LYS A 304 -0.05 23.75 -12.78
C LYS A 304 1.22 24.36 -13.35
N LYS A 305 1.53 25.60 -13.01
CA LYS A 305 2.74 26.29 -13.50
C LYS A 305 4.02 25.53 -13.16
N ALA A 306 4.10 24.97 -11.93
CA ALA A 306 5.26 24.19 -11.52
C ALA A 306 5.33 22.83 -12.26
N MET A 307 4.19 22.16 -12.48
CA MET A 307 4.14 20.85 -13.15
C MET A 307 4.30 20.98 -14.67
N ASP A 308 3.77 22.01 -15.31
CA ASP A 308 3.98 22.26 -16.75
C ASP A 308 5.46 22.40 -17.11
N ALA A 309 6.27 22.92 -16.19
CA ALA A 309 7.72 22.96 -16.35
C ALA A 309 8.37 21.57 -16.38
N LEU A 310 7.68 20.51 -15.91
CA LEU A 310 8.22 19.15 -15.77
C LEU A 310 7.69 18.15 -16.82
N HIS A 311 6.97 18.59 -17.86
CA HIS A 311 6.30 17.68 -18.80
C HIS A 311 7.24 16.94 -19.78
N ALA A 312 8.38 17.55 -20.15
CA ALA A 312 9.27 16.96 -21.14
C ALA A 312 10.18 15.88 -20.51
N PRO A 313 10.45 14.77 -21.22
CA PRO A 313 11.47 13.83 -20.79
C PRO A 313 12.84 14.48 -20.61
N ARG A 314 13.55 14.10 -19.56
CA ARG A 314 14.85 14.67 -19.15
C ARG A 314 15.83 13.57 -18.76
N SER A 315 17.11 13.92 -18.75
CA SER A 315 18.09 13.08 -18.08
C SER A 315 17.88 13.09 -16.56
N TRP A 316 18.37 12.06 -15.87
CA TRP A 316 18.29 12.00 -14.42
C TRP A 316 18.89 13.24 -13.75
N ALA A 317 20.03 13.72 -14.23
CA ALA A 317 20.68 14.91 -13.69
C ALA A 317 19.84 16.19 -13.87
N GLN A 318 19.15 16.32 -14.99
CA GLN A 318 18.21 17.44 -15.21
C GLN A 318 17.01 17.34 -14.28
N TRP A 319 16.46 16.15 -14.06
CA TRP A 319 15.40 15.94 -13.06
C TRP A 319 15.87 16.34 -11.66
N GLY A 320 17.10 16.00 -11.30
CA GLY A 320 17.72 16.36 -10.02
C GLY A 320 17.91 17.87 -9.82
N ALA A 321 17.94 18.67 -10.90
CA ALA A 321 17.98 20.12 -10.85
C ALA A 321 16.58 20.74 -10.88
N ASP A 322 15.72 20.28 -11.80
CA ASP A 322 14.44 20.92 -12.11
C ASP A 322 13.37 20.62 -11.05
N VAL A 323 13.35 19.42 -10.48
CA VAL A 323 12.40 19.06 -9.41
C VAL A 323 12.62 19.89 -8.14
N PRO A 324 13.84 20.04 -7.60
CA PRO A 324 14.09 20.96 -6.49
C PRO A 324 13.66 22.39 -6.78
N GLU A 325 13.80 22.89 -8.03
CA GLU A 325 13.36 24.22 -8.41
C GLU A 325 11.84 24.34 -8.40
N ALA A 326 11.13 23.34 -8.93
CA ALA A 326 9.67 23.28 -8.84
C ALA A 326 9.18 23.24 -7.38
N LEU A 327 9.85 22.49 -6.52
CA LEU A 327 9.54 22.43 -5.08
C LEU A 327 9.81 23.77 -4.38
N ARG A 328 10.85 24.51 -4.78
CA ARG A 328 11.11 25.88 -4.29
C ARG A 328 10.00 26.83 -4.70
N ALA A 329 9.57 26.77 -5.95
CA ALA A 329 8.46 27.60 -6.45
C ALA A 329 7.14 27.32 -5.69
N LEU A 330 6.95 26.10 -5.17
CA LEU A 330 5.81 25.70 -4.36
C LEU A 330 6.02 25.90 -2.84
N GLY A 331 7.17 26.43 -2.41
CA GLY A 331 7.48 26.64 -0.99
C GLY A 331 7.77 25.36 -0.18
N LEU A 332 7.90 24.20 -0.83
CA LEU A 332 8.15 22.94 -0.15
C LEU A 332 9.62 22.69 0.17
N TRP A 333 10.54 23.34 -0.54
CA TRP A 333 11.97 23.13 -0.35
C TRP A 333 12.44 23.54 1.03
N SER A 334 12.02 24.71 1.52
CA SER A 334 12.37 25.17 2.87
C SER A 334 11.85 24.26 3.97
N VAL A 335 10.70 23.61 3.74
CA VAL A 335 10.15 22.62 4.68
C VAL A 335 11.00 21.35 4.69
N LEU A 336 11.53 20.92 3.53
CA LEU A 336 12.46 19.78 3.45
C LEU A 336 13.77 20.08 4.19
N GLU A 337 14.33 21.27 4.03
CA GLU A 337 15.59 21.65 4.68
C GLU A 337 15.47 21.89 6.19
N SER A 338 14.30 22.21 6.69
CA SER A 338 14.05 22.45 8.12
C SER A 338 13.71 21.19 8.92
N ASP A 339 13.53 20.05 8.26
CA ASP A 339 13.14 18.79 8.88
C ASP A 339 14.25 17.74 8.70
N PRO A 340 14.72 17.09 9.75
CA PRO A 340 15.81 16.11 9.64
C PRO A 340 15.52 14.95 8.67
N ALA A 341 14.28 14.49 8.57
CA ALA A 341 13.90 13.47 7.59
C ALA A 341 13.89 14.04 6.17
N GLY A 342 13.55 15.33 6.04
CA GLY A 342 13.61 16.06 4.77
C GLY A 342 15.04 16.24 4.28
N GLU A 343 15.98 16.62 5.15
CA GLU A 343 17.40 16.69 4.81
C GLU A 343 17.92 15.35 4.30
N GLN A 344 17.61 14.27 4.99
CA GLN A 344 18.04 12.94 4.59
C GLN A 344 17.38 12.50 3.27
N LEU A 345 16.14 12.91 2.98
CA LEU A 345 15.49 12.68 1.68
C LEU A 345 16.23 13.40 0.55
N VAL A 346 16.62 14.66 0.76
CA VAL A 346 17.39 15.44 -0.22
C VAL A 346 18.70 14.73 -0.57
N ASP A 347 19.39 14.18 0.42
CA ASP A 347 20.63 13.41 0.21
C ASP A 347 20.35 12.06 -0.47
N THR A 348 19.33 11.34 -0.01
CA THR A 348 18.91 10.04 -0.58
C THR A 348 18.50 10.16 -2.05
N TRP A 349 17.90 11.28 -2.45
CA TRP A 349 17.50 11.58 -3.82
C TRP A 349 18.60 12.21 -4.67
N GLY A 350 19.79 12.47 -4.06
CA GLY A 350 20.96 13.04 -4.75
C GLY A 350 20.79 14.50 -5.17
N TRP A 351 19.89 15.25 -4.56
CA TRP A 351 19.58 16.62 -4.93
C TRP A 351 20.63 17.65 -4.46
N ARG A 352 21.59 17.25 -3.60
CA ARG A 352 22.76 18.06 -3.20
C ARG A 352 23.97 17.86 -4.13
N GLY A 353 23.83 17.11 -5.22
CA GLY A 353 24.84 16.98 -6.25
C GLY A 353 25.88 15.87 -6.07
N HIS A 354 25.83 15.09 -4.98
CA HIS A 354 26.67 13.91 -4.82
C HIS A 354 25.95 12.66 -5.36
N ASN A 355 26.42 12.14 -6.50
CA ASN A 355 25.80 11.03 -7.22
C ASN A 355 26.82 9.91 -7.46
N PRO A 356 26.93 8.96 -6.53
CA PRO A 356 27.89 7.86 -6.63
C PRO A 356 27.48 6.73 -7.59
N MET A 357 26.41 6.91 -8.37
CA MET A 357 25.89 5.87 -9.25
C MET A 357 26.46 5.96 -10.66
N ASP A 358 26.52 4.83 -11.35
CA ASP A 358 26.78 4.73 -12.78
C ASP A 358 25.48 4.84 -13.55
N MET A 359 25.39 5.81 -14.49
CA MET A 359 24.14 6.16 -15.16
C MET A 359 23.78 5.19 -16.29
N PRO A 360 22.65 4.52 -16.24
CA PRO A 360 22.16 3.72 -17.36
C PRO A 360 21.76 4.61 -18.54
N ARG A 361 22.03 4.15 -19.75
CA ARG A 361 21.72 4.89 -20.99
C ARG A 361 20.22 5.23 -21.12
N ARG A 362 19.35 4.30 -20.66
CA ARG A 362 17.90 4.49 -20.67
C ARG A 362 17.42 5.69 -19.82
N TRP A 363 18.24 6.21 -18.91
CA TRP A 363 17.92 7.36 -18.07
C TRP A 363 18.34 8.71 -18.68
N GLN A 364 18.82 8.72 -19.93
CA GLN A 364 19.09 9.95 -20.66
C GLN A 364 17.82 10.71 -21.08
N GLY A 365 16.68 10.01 -21.15
CA GLY A 365 15.37 10.57 -21.51
C GLY A 365 14.24 9.97 -20.65
N MET A 366 14.30 10.11 -19.34
CA MET A 366 13.28 9.61 -18.42
C MET A 366 12.04 10.50 -18.46
N SER A 367 10.86 9.87 -18.40
CA SER A 367 9.61 10.57 -18.08
C SER A 367 9.56 10.93 -16.57
N LEU A 368 8.69 11.88 -16.21
CA LEU A 368 8.44 12.19 -14.80
C LEU A 368 7.96 10.97 -14.03
N ALA A 369 7.10 10.13 -14.62
CA ALA A 369 6.62 8.89 -14.00
C ALA A 369 7.76 7.92 -13.66
N ALA A 370 8.71 7.75 -14.58
CA ALA A 370 9.88 6.90 -14.34
C ALA A 370 10.81 7.48 -13.26
N TYR A 371 11.00 8.79 -13.26
CA TYR A 371 11.78 9.47 -12.21
C TYR A 371 11.11 9.36 -10.84
N LEU A 372 9.78 9.52 -10.79
CA LEU A 372 8.99 9.36 -9.57
C LEU A 372 9.05 7.93 -9.02
N ALA A 373 9.01 6.91 -9.87
CA ALA A 373 9.19 5.51 -9.47
C ALA A 373 10.57 5.29 -8.84
N TRP A 374 11.62 5.90 -9.42
CA TRP A 374 12.96 5.86 -8.84
C TRP A 374 13.03 6.57 -7.48
N LEU A 375 12.44 7.78 -7.33
CA LEU A 375 12.40 8.49 -6.04
C LEU A 375 11.73 7.64 -4.94
N ARG A 376 10.63 6.96 -5.29
CA ARG A 376 9.96 6.03 -4.36
C ARG A 376 10.88 4.88 -3.94
N SER A 377 11.54 4.25 -4.90
CA SER A 377 12.46 3.14 -4.63
C SER A 377 13.64 3.57 -3.77
N ALA A 378 14.23 4.74 -4.05
CA ALA A 378 15.32 5.30 -3.26
C ALA A 378 14.90 5.59 -1.81
N ALA A 379 13.72 6.22 -1.62
CA ALA A 379 13.18 6.50 -0.28
C ALA A 379 12.80 5.23 0.48
N GLU A 380 12.34 4.18 -0.23
CA GLU A 380 12.03 2.88 0.39
C GLU A 380 13.28 2.17 0.90
N GLY A 381 14.42 2.32 0.21
CA GLY A 381 15.72 1.81 0.65
C GLY A 381 16.35 2.58 1.82
N GLY A 382 15.96 3.85 2.03
CA GLY A 382 16.50 4.71 3.08
C GLY A 382 15.80 4.50 4.44
N THR A 383 16.57 4.66 5.51
CA THR A 383 16.04 4.59 6.89
C THR A 383 16.35 5.87 7.62
N PHE A 384 15.31 6.55 8.11
CA PHE A 384 15.45 7.72 8.98
C PHE A 384 15.39 7.28 10.45
N ARG A 385 16.29 7.82 11.24
CA ARG A 385 16.29 7.67 12.70
C ARG A 385 16.17 9.05 13.30
N PRO A 386 15.07 9.36 14.01
CA PRO A 386 14.96 10.62 14.73
C PRO A 386 16.08 10.76 15.77
N ASP A 387 16.54 11.98 15.99
CA ASP A 387 17.46 12.26 17.08
C ASP A 387 16.82 11.84 18.41
N ALA A 388 17.47 10.90 19.07
CA ALA A 388 16.92 10.28 20.25
C ALA A 388 16.99 11.21 21.44
N HIS A 389 15.90 11.35 22.19
CA HIS A 389 15.97 11.85 23.56
C HIS A 389 16.94 10.97 24.35
N THR A 390 18.06 11.56 24.82
CA THR A 390 19.14 10.84 25.49
C THR A 390 18.72 10.13 26.79
N GLN A 391 17.51 10.37 27.27
CA GLN A 391 16.95 9.83 28.52
C GLN A 391 15.57 9.17 28.34
N ALA A 392 15.33 8.54 27.18
CA ALA A 392 14.07 7.83 26.98
C ALA A 392 13.95 6.61 27.91
N ALA A 393 12.81 6.47 28.57
CA ALA A 393 12.52 5.34 29.43
C ALA A 393 12.33 4.03 28.66
N VAL A 394 11.93 4.14 27.40
CA VAL A 394 11.67 3.01 26.51
C VAL A 394 12.55 3.09 25.27
N THR A 395 13.20 1.98 24.91
CA THR A 395 13.98 1.89 23.68
C THR A 395 13.43 0.78 22.79
N VAL A 396 13.03 1.15 21.57
CA VAL A 396 12.68 0.19 20.51
C VAL A 396 13.96 -0.31 19.87
N VAL A 397 14.17 -1.62 19.88
CA VAL A 397 15.43 -2.22 19.45
C VAL A 397 15.18 -3.49 18.62
N PRO A 398 15.98 -3.75 17.55
CA PRO A 398 15.95 -5.04 16.87
C PRO A 398 16.47 -6.16 17.77
N LEU A 399 15.89 -7.36 17.65
CA LEU A 399 16.32 -8.53 18.43
C LEU A 399 17.83 -8.79 18.34
N ALA A 400 18.40 -8.69 17.16
CA ALA A 400 19.83 -8.95 16.93
C ALA A 400 20.76 -7.93 17.61
N GLN A 401 20.27 -6.74 17.99
CA GLN A 401 21.05 -5.67 18.61
C GLN A 401 20.95 -5.65 20.15
N LEU A 402 20.30 -6.63 20.75
CA LEU A 402 20.21 -6.73 22.22
C LEU A 402 21.50 -7.20 22.88
N ALA A 403 22.40 -7.84 22.15
CA ALA A 403 23.65 -8.36 22.71
C ALA A 403 24.42 -7.24 23.42
N TYR A 404 24.90 -7.50 24.66
CA TYR A 404 25.66 -6.58 25.51
C TYR A 404 24.92 -5.31 25.95
N ARG A 405 23.61 -5.30 25.84
CA ARG A 405 22.79 -4.20 26.35
C ARG A 405 22.09 -4.62 27.62
N GLU A 406 21.94 -3.71 28.53
CA GLU A 406 21.25 -3.94 29.80
C GLU A 406 19.86 -3.30 29.76
N PHE A 407 18.84 -4.08 30.03
CA PHE A 407 17.46 -3.63 30.21
C PHE A 407 16.91 -4.18 31.51
N ASP A 408 16.09 -3.40 32.18
CA ASP A 408 15.37 -3.84 33.40
C ASP A 408 14.17 -4.75 33.06
N ALA A 409 13.59 -4.53 31.87
CA ALA A 409 12.51 -5.34 31.33
C ALA A 409 12.53 -5.34 29.79
N LEU A 410 12.00 -6.43 29.21
CA LEU A 410 11.82 -6.55 27.76
C LEU A 410 10.35 -6.87 27.47
N VAL A 411 9.81 -6.21 26.44
CA VAL A 411 8.52 -6.53 25.84
C VAL A 411 8.75 -6.93 24.38
N LEU A 412 8.40 -8.18 24.05
CA LEU A 412 8.59 -8.74 22.72
C LEU A 412 7.21 -8.92 22.08
N CYS A 413 6.95 -8.23 20.99
CA CYS A 413 5.69 -8.27 20.25
C CYS A 413 5.90 -8.76 18.81
N GLY A 414 4.85 -9.27 18.16
CA GLY A 414 4.93 -9.94 16.86
C GLY A 414 5.52 -11.34 16.96
N CYS A 415 5.23 -12.05 18.05
CA CYS A 415 5.78 -13.39 18.28
C CYS A 415 4.86 -14.50 17.72
N ASP A 416 4.01 -14.19 16.75
CA ASP A 416 3.17 -15.15 16.03
C ASP A 416 3.94 -15.90 14.92
N SER A 417 3.31 -16.94 14.36
CA SER A 417 3.90 -17.79 13.33
C SER A 417 4.17 -17.09 12.00
N GLN A 418 3.49 -15.99 11.72
CA GLN A 418 3.64 -15.21 10.49
C GLN A 418 4.78 -14.18 10.62
N SER A 419 4.79 -13.40 11.69
CA SER A 419 5.80 -12.35 11.94
C SER A 419 7.15 -12.94 12.37
N MET A 420 7.16 -14.10 13.02
CA MET A 420 8.34 -14.79 13.52
C MET A 420 8.42 -16.23 12.98
N PRO A 421 8.79 -16.42 11.71
CA PRO A 421 8.82 -17.74 11.08
C PRO A 421 9.88 -18.66 11.68
N ALA A 422 9.70 -19.97 11.50
CA ALA A 422 10.60 -21.00 12.01
C ALA A 422 12.04 -20.89 11.50
N ALA A 423 12.22 -20.33 10.30
CA ALA A 423 13.51 -20.11 9.68
C ALA A 423 13.58 -18.71 9.10
N PRO A 424 14.65 -17.94 9.36
CA PRO A 424 14.85 -16.63 8.78
C PRO A 424 15.02 -16.73 7.27
N ARG A 425 14.54 -15.72 6.55
CA ARG A 425 14.78 -15.60 5.10
C ARG A 425 16.24 -15.20 4.87
N LEU A 426 16.91 -15.97 4.04
CA LEU A 426 18.28 -15.64 3.65
C LEU A 426 18.27 -14.63 2.49
N PRO A 427 19.10 -13.56 2.55
CA PRO A 427 19.15 -12.56 1.48
C PRO A 427 19.85 -13.10 0.21
N GLY A 428 19.43 -12.57 -0.94
CA GLY A 428 20.02 -12.85 -2.24
C GLY A 428 19.63 -14.19 -2.87
N PRO A 429 19.89 -14.36 -4.19
CA PRO A 429 19.49 -15.54 -4.97
C PRO A 429 20.55 -16.66 -4.87
N TRP A 430 21.07 -16.95 -3.68
CA TRP A 430 22.16 -17.88 -3.46
C TRP A 430 21.66 -19.26 -3.03
N THR A 431 22.09 -20.31 -3.72
CA THR A 431 21.88 -21.70 -3.29
C THR A 431 22.78 -22.03 -2.08
N ALA A 432 22.53 -23.15 -1.41
CA ALA A 432 23.38 -23.60 -0.30
C ALA A 432 24.85 -23.77 -0.72
N THR A 433 25.11 -24.31 -1.92
CA THR A 433 26.45 -24.45 -2.48
C THR A 433 27.11 -23.09 -2.72
N HIS A 434 26.36 -22.13 -3.29
CA HIS A 434 26.88 -20.78 -3.49
C HIS A 434 27.20 -20.09 -2.17
N ARG A 435 26.35 -20.23 -1.16
CA ARG A 435 26.58 -19.67 0.17
C ARG A 435 27.85 -20.19 0.81
N MET A 436 28.08 -21.49 0.70
CA MET A 436 29.31 -22.12 1.22
C MET A 436 30.55 -21.57 0.50
N ALA A 437 30.52 -21.50 -0.83
CA ALA A 437 31.66 -20.98 -1.62
C ALA A 437 31.96 -19.52 -1.32
N LEU A 438 30.91 -18.70 -1.11
CA LEU A 438 31.01 -17.27 -0.84
C LEU A 438 31.20 -16.93 0.65
N ALA A 439 31.30 -17.92 1.52
CA ALA A 439 31.33 -17.75 2.97
C ALA A 439 30.13 -16.92 3.52
N LEU A 440 28.98 -17.03 2.85
CA LEU A 440 27.74 -16.44 3.32
C LEU A 440 27.07 -17.36 4.34
N PRO A 441 26.36 -16.81 5.34
CA PRO A 441 25.62 -17.64 6.30
C PRO A 441 24.66 -18.60 5.61
N ASP A 442 24.73 -19.87 5.95
CA ASP A 442 23.73 -20.85 5.54
C ASP A 442 22.48 -20.80 6.44
N LEU A 443 21.46 -21.58 6.10
CA LEU A 443 20.22 -21.61 6.88
C LEU A 443 20.44 -22.08 8.32
N SER A 444 21.32 -23.04 8.53
CA SER A 444 21.64 -23.57 9.86
C SER A 444 22.28 -22.49 10.72
N GLN A 445 23.26 -21.77 10.19
CA GLN A 445 23.93 -20.65 10.87
C GLN A 445 22.94 -19.52 11.16
N ALA A 446 22.09 -19.17 10.22
CA ALA A 446 21.06 -18.12 10.42
C ALA A 446 20.05 -18.52 11.52
N VAL A 447 19.63 -19.79 11.54
CA VAL A 447 18.77 -20.34 12.60
C VAL A 447 19.48 -20.35 13.95
N GLN A 448 20.77 -20.70 13.99
CA GLN A 448 21.56 -20.64 15.22
C GLN A 448 21.72 -19.21 15.75
N GLN A 449 22.02 -18.25 14.89
CA GLN A 449 22.13 -16.83 15.23
C GLN A 449 20.79 -16.30 15.78
N PHE A 450 19.68 -16.59 15.09
CA PHE A 450 18.36 -16.20 15.57
C PHE A 450 18.02 -16.85 16.90
N SER A 451 18.32 -18.14 17.06
CA SER A 451 18.14 -18.87 18.31
C SER A 451 18.92 -18.25 19.46
N ALA A 452 20.19 -17.91 19.21
CA ALA A 452 21.04 -17.26 20.22
C ALA A 452 20.49 -15.89 20.64
N ALA A 453 20.02 -15.09 19.67
CA ALA A 453 19.42 -13.79 19.93
C ALA A 453 18.12 -13.94 20.72
N TRP A 454 17.22 -14.85 20.30
CA TRP A 454 15.95 -15.09 20.97
C TRP A 454 16.11 -15.57 22.42
N PHE A 455 16.84 -16.66 22.62
CA PHE A 455 17.05 -17.19 23.96
C PHE A 455 17.98 -16.28 24.80
N GLY A 456 18.89 -15.54 24.19
CA GLY A 456 19.66 -14.49 24.82
C GLY A 456 18.74 -13.40 25.38
N ALA A 457 17.83 -12.86 24.57
CA ALA A 457 16.86 -11.86 25.00
C ALA A 457 16.03 -12.31 26.19
N LEU A 458 15.50 -13.54 26.14
CA LEU A 458 14.68 -14.10 27.23
C LEU A 458 15.44 -14.30 28.56
N ARG A 459 16.78 -14.26 28.55
CA ARG A 459 17.61 -14.40 29.75
C ARG A 459 18.10 -13.07 30.31
N MET A 460 17.93 -11.97 29.57
CA MET A 460 18.53 -10.67 29.95
C MET A 460 17.75 -9.97 31.05
N ALA A 461 16.41 -10.04 31.01
CA ALA A 461 15.55 -9.26 31.89
C ALA A 461 14.17 -9.92 32.05
N ASN A 462 13.32 -9.31 32.89
CA ASN A 462 11.92 -9.70 32.96
C ASN A 462 11.27 -9.52 31.57
N ALA A 463 10.88 -10.61 30.94
CA ALA A 463 10.36 -10.60 29.59
C ALA A 463 8.84 -10.80 29.58
N THR A 464 8.13 -9.97 28.80
CA THR A 464 6.75 -10.18 28.40
C THR A 464 6.75 -10.50 26.91
N VAL A 465 6.12 -11.61 26.52
CA VAL A 465 6.08 -12.10 25.14
C VAL A 465 4.64 -12.10 24.67
N CYS A 466 4.35 -11.33 23.62
CA CYS A 466 3.02 -11.14 23.05
C CYS A 466 2.94 -11.74 21.65
N TRP A 467 1.81 -12.37 21.32
CA TRP A 467 1.50 -12.81 19.97
C TRP A 467 0.00 -12.73 19.72
N ARG A 468 -0.41 -12.48 18.49
CA ARG A 468 -1.82 -12.50 18.07
C ARG A 468 -2.26 -13.92 17.68
N THR A 469 -3.54 -14.20 17.88
CA THR A 469 -4.17 -15.47 17.53
C THR A 469 -4.94 -15.41 16.22
N GLU A 470 -5.17 -14.20 15.68
CA GLU A 470 -5.88 -13.97 14.43
C GLU A 470 -5.22 -12.86 13.60
N ALA A 471 -5.25 -13.01 12.28
CA ALA A 471 -4.94 -11.96 11.32
C ALA A 471 -6.06 -11.89 10.26
N GLY A 472 -6.97 -10.92 10.41
CA GLY A 472 -8.18 -10.85 9.61
C GLY A 472 -9.12 -12.02 9.91
N GLN A 473 -9.25 -12.98 8.98
CA GLN A 473 -10.06 -14.19 9.17
C GLN A 473 -9.22 -15.47 9.30
N GLU A 474 -7.89 -15.32 9.36
CA GLU A 474 -6.97 -16.44 9.46
C GLU A 474 -6.52 -16.65 10.92
N ALA A 475 -6.66 -17.86 11.42
CA ALA A 475 -6.16 -18.22 12.74
C ALA A 475 -4.62 -18.30 12.72
N LEU A 476 -3.97 -17.66 13.68
CA LEU A 476 -2.53 -17.69 13.89
C LEU A 476 -2.19 -18.44 15.17
N GLY A 477 -1.06 -19.14 15.14
CA GLY A 477 -0.45 -19.72 16.34
C GLY A 477 0.74 -18.91 16.83
N PRO A 478 1.19 -19.15 18.08
CA PRO A 478 2.48 -18.66 18.53
C PRO A 478 3.59 -19.25 17.66
N SER A 479 4.67 -18.50 17.46
CA SER A 479 5.80 -18.98 16.65
C SER A 479 6.42 -20.26 17.28
N VAL A 480 7.12 -21.03 16.47
CA VAL A 480 7.85 -22.21 16.94
C VAL A 480 8.89 -21.87 18.02
N TRP A 481 9.42 -20.67 17.99
CA TRP A 481 10.37 -20.14 18.97
C TRP A 481 9.72 -19.89 20.33
N VAL A 482 8.50 -19.37 20.35
CA VAL A 482 7.67 -19.24 21.54
C VAL A 482 7.36 -20.62 22.13
N LEU A 483 6.93 -21.56 21.27
CA LEU A 483 6.64 -22.92 21.71
C LEU A 483 7.86 -23.62 22.32
N ARG A 484 9.04 -23.46 21.70
CA ARG A 484 10.30 -24.01 22.24
C ARG A 484 10.67 -23.38 23.59
N ALA A 485 10.55 -22.05 23.72
CA ALA A 485 10.84 -21.35 24.97
C ALA A 485 9.90 -21.78 26.09
N ARG A 486 8.61 -21.95 25.81
CA ARG A 486 7.61 -22.44 26.76
C ARG A 486 7.89 -23.88 27.18
N ALA A 487 8.26 -24.74 26.25
CA ALA A 487 8.63 -26.12 26.55
C ALA A 487 9.88 -26.21 27.46
N GLN A 488 10.89 -25.38 27.21
CA GLN A 488 12.07 -25.28 28.09
C GLN A 488 11.72 -24.76 29.49
N ALA A 489 10.86 -23.74 29.57
CA ALA A 489 10.40 -23.22 30.86
C ALA A 489 9.60 -24.28 31.68
N ALA A 490 8.79 -25.10 31.02
CA ALA A 490 8.01 -26.18 31.66
C ALA A 490 8.88 -27.32 32.20
N THR A 491 10.08 -27.55 31.67
CA THR A 491 11.01 -28.55 32.15
C THR A 491 11.86 -28.10 33.34
N MET A 492 11.91 -26.76 33.58
CA MET A 492 12.55 -26.19 34.76
C MET A 492 11.49 -26.09 35.85
N THR A 493 11.68 -26.72 37.00
CA THR A 493 10.74 -26.67 38.12
C THR A 493 10.36 -25.23 38.42
N PRO A 494 9.10 -24.82 38.33
CA PRO A 494 8.72 -23.44 38.58
C PRO A 494 9.02 -23.10 40.03
N PRO A 495 9.53 -21.89 40.36
CA PRO A 495 9.53 -21.44 41.73
C PRO A 495 8.09 -21.45 42.22
N ALA A 496 7.90 -22.02 43.44
CA ALA A 496 6.58 -22.16 44.02
C ALA A 496 5.89 -20.80 44.08
N GLY A 497 4.88 -20.59 43.23
CA GLY A 497 4.10 -19.36 43.13
C GLY A 497 3.86 -18.80 41.70
N SER A 498 4.54 -19.31 40.67
CA SER A 498 4.28 -18.90 39.29
C SER A 498 3.26 -19.85 38.66
N ALA A 499 2.00 -19.50 38.77
CA ALA A 499 1.00 -20.11 37.90
C ALA A 499 1.36 -19.74 36.45
N LEU A 500 1.55 -20.78 35.61
CA LEU A 500 1.50 -20.64 34.16
C LEU A 500 0.04 -20.30 33.74
N GLY A 501 -0.47 -19.20 34.23
CA GLY A 501 -1.76 -18.68 33.81
C GLY A 501 -1.61 -18.01 32.46
N LEU A 502 -2.34 -18.45 31.47
CA LEU A 502 -2.82 -17.59 30.41
C LEU A 502 -3.59 -16.46 31.11
N SER A 503 -2.95 -15.31 31.33
CA SER A 503 -3.64 -14.15 31.83
C SER A 503 -4.49 -13.65 30.65
N THR A 504 -5.75 -14.03 30.68
CA THR A 504 -6.78 -13.29 29.96
C THR A 504 -7.06 -12.05 30.80
N SER A 505 -6.75 -10.90 30.24
CA SER A 505 -7.07 -9.56 30.75
C SER A 505 -6.13 -8.91 31.77
N ALA A 506 -5.11 -8.19 31.24
CA ALA A 506 -4.64 -6.98 31.89
C ALA A 506 -5.41 -5.74 31.37
N SER A 507 -6.44 -5.91 30.56
CA SER A 507 -7.24 -4.83 29.98
C SER A 507 -8.05 -4.01 31.02
N GLU A 508 -8.06 -4.41 32.27
CA GLU A 508 -8.80 -3.71 33.34
C GLU A 508 -8.04 -2.56 34.03
N GLN A 509 -6.77 -2.32 33.74
CA GLN A 509 -5.99 -1.28 34.41
C GLN A 509 -5.52 -0.10 33.55
N LEU A 510 -5.58 -0.18 32.23
CA LEU A 510 -5.74 1.02 31.43
C LEU A 510 -7.23 1.39 31.46
N THR A 511 -7.66 2.03 32.48
CA THR A 511 -8.87 2.81 32.43
C THR A 511 -8.59 4.04 31.53
N LEU A 512 -8.51 3.80 30.24
CA LEU A 512 -9.20 4.69 29.33
C LEU A 512 -10.60 4.76 29.91
N SER A 513 -10.95 5.90 30.48
CA SER A 513 -12.33 6.10 30.92
C SER A 513 -13.18 5.78 29.70
N HIS A 514 -13.83 4.61 29.70
CA HIS A 514 -14.83 4.29 28.68
C HIS A 514 -15.96 5.29 28.90
N GLN A 515 -15.81 6.47 28.30
CA GLN A 515 -16.99 7.23 28.01
C GLN A 515 -17.73 6.43 26.94
N PRO A 516 -18.96 6.03 27.19
CA PRO A 516 -19.75 5.33 26.18
C PRO A 516 -19.72 6.18 24.91
N ILE A 517 -19.17 5.62 23.85
CA ILE A 517 -19.09 6.31 22.57
C ILE A 517 -20.46 6.14 21.95
N HIS A 518 -21.30 7.15 22.10
CA HIS A 518 -22.56 7.21 21.36
C HIS A 518 -22.27 7.59 19.91
N ALA A 519 -22.97 6.91 18.99
CA ALA A 519 -22.91 7.27 17.60
C ALA A 519 -23.32 8.75 17.42
N SER A 520 -22.46 9.53 16.79
CA SER A 520 -22.82 10.91 16.42
C SER A 520 -24.02 10.89 15.48
N ALA A 521 -25.01 11.70 15.77
CA ALA A 521 -26.20 11.84 14.94
C ALA A 521 -26.29 13.30 14.48
N PRO A 522 -25.60 13.68 13.37
CA PRO A 522 -25.57 15.05 12.91
C PRO A 522 -26.96 15.53 12.46
N GLN A 523 -27.19 16.80 12.68
CA GLN A 523 -28.30 17.59 12.13
C GLN A 523 -27.68 18.75 11.38
N LEU A 524 -28.27 19.14 10.26
CA LEU A 524 -27.81 20.30 9.51
C LEU A 524 -28.47 21.56 10.08
N ASP A 525 -27.67 22.58 10.34
CA ASP A 525 -28.16 23.92 10.59
C ASP A 525 -28.42 24.70 9.27
N ASP A 526 -28.98 25.88 9.36
CA ASP A 526 -29.33 26.72 8.19
C ASP A 526 -28.10 27.02 7.30
N SER A 527 -26.90 27.10 7.85
CA SER A 527 -25.67 27.35 7.13
C SER A 527 -25.14 26.07 6.44
N GLU A 528 -25.36 24.93 7.05
CA GLU A 528 -24.93 23.62 6.55
C GLU A 528 -25.90 23.07 5.49
N VAL A 529 -27.16 23.47 5.50
CA VAL A 529 -28.14 23.14 4.44
C VAL A 529 -27.63 23.57 3.05
N ALA A 530 -26.83 24.63 2.97
CA ALA A 530 -26.19 25.04 1.73
C ALA A 530 -25.16 24.02 1.18
N LEU A 531 -24.68 23.10 2.00
CA LEU A 531 -23.80 22.00 1.60
C LEU A 531 -24.56 20.83 0.97
N MET A 532 -25.87 20.78 1.13
CA MET A 532 -26.68 19.71 0.54
C MET A 532 -26.57 19.74 -0.99
N PRO A 533 -26.37 18.58 -1.60
CA PRO A 533 -26.35 18.51 -3.06
C PRO A 533 -27.72 18.88 -3.65
N GLY A 534 -27.75 19.79 -4.61
CA GLY A 534 -28.97 20.13 -5.36
C GLY A 534 -29.37 19.05 -6.38
N LYS A 535 -28.48 18.09 -6.62
CA LYS A 535 -28.71 16.97 -7.54
C LYS A 535 -28.63 15.65 -6.81
N VAL A 536 -29.56 14.75 -7.05
CA VAL A 536 -29.63 13.42 -6.47
C VAL A 536 -29.59 12.35 -7.54
N SER A 537 -28.64 11.42 -7.44
CA SER A 537 -28.58 10.21 -8.28
C SER A 537 -29.19 9.01 -7.57
N ALA A 538 -29.48 7.94 -8.31
CA ALA A 538 -29.98 6.69 -7.75
C ALA A 538 -29.06 6.16 -6.62
N THR A 539 -27.75 6.12 -6.86
CA THR A 539 -26.77 5.67 -5.85
C THR A 539 -26.73 6.56 -4.62
N ARG A 540 -26.87 7.88 -4.79
CA ARG A 540 -26.90 8.84 -3.68
C ARG A 540 -28.16 8.68 -2.83
N TYR A 541 -29.30 8.48 -3.48
CA TYR A 541 -30.55 8.22 -2.78
C TYR A 541 -30.56 6.87 -2.06
N GLN A 542 -30.05 5.82 -2.73
CA GLN A 542 -29.89 4.50 -2.10
C GLN A 542 -29.02 4.60 -0.83
N ARG A 543 -27.95 5.35 -0.88
CA ARG A 543 -27.05 5.58 0.27
C ARG A 543 -27.75 6.25 1.44
N LEU A 544 -28.59 7.26 1.16
CA LEU A 544 -29.42 7.88 2.19
C LEU A 544 -30.37 6.87 2.83
N ARG A 545 -30.93 5.97 2.04
CA ARG A 545 -31.84 4.91 2.51
C ARG A 545 -31.12 3.86 3.34
N ASP A 546 -29.94 3.45 2.90
CA ASP A 546 -29.15 2.42 3.58
C ASP A 546 -28.58 2.93 4.91
N CYS A 547 -28.09 4.17 4.93
CA CYS A 547 -27.56 4.80 6.14
C CYS A 547 -27.48 6.32 5.98
N PRO A 548 -28.35 7.10 6.64
CA PRO A 548 -28.32 8.57 6.60
C PRO A 548 -26.98 9.15 7.02
N TYR A 549 -26.26 8.53 7.97
CA TYR A 549 -24.91 8.97 8.35
C TYR A 549 -23.87 8.78 7.25
N GLN A 550 -23.95 7.68 6.48
CA GLN A 550 -23.07 7.47 5.35
C GLN A 550 -23.32 8.52 4.25
N PHE A 551 -24.57 8.86 4.01
CA PHE A 551 -24.94 9.97 3.12
C PHE A 551 -24.37 11.30 3.61
N PHE A 552 -24.49 11.62 4.90
CA PHE A 552 -23.89 12.81 5.50
C PHE A 552 -22.38 12.85 5.26
N ALA A 553 -21.66 11.81 5.62
CA ALA A 553 -20.21 11.77 5.49
C ALA A 553 -19.75 11.90 4.02
N ARG A 554 -20.39 11.16 3.11
CA ARG A 554 -19.94 11.08 1.72
C ARG A 554 -20.50 12.18 0.82
N ASP A 555 -21.77 12.49 0.97
CA ASP A 555 -22.46 13.35 0.00
C ASP A 555 -22.62 14.80 0.49
N ILE A 556 -22.61 15.05 1.79
CA ILE A 556 -22.66 16.40 2.38
C ILE A 556 -21.24 16.86 2.72
N LEU A 557 -20.46 16.07 3.47
CA LEU A 557 -19.09 16.44 3.82
C LEU A 557 -18.08 16.19 2.69
N GLY A 558 -18.47 15.45 1.64
CA GLY A 558 -17.60 15.18 0.49
C GLY A 558 -16.44 14.23 0.81
N MET A 559 -16.55 13.39 1.84
CA MET A 559 -15.53 12.38 2.15
C MET A 559 -15.46 11.35 1.04
N ALA A 560 -14.26 11.03 0.59
CA ALA A 560 -14.01 10.00 -0.40
C ALA A 560 -13.07 8.95 0.17
N ASP A 561 -13.21 7.70 -0.31
CA ASP A 561 -12.21 6.68 -0.04
C ASP A 561 -10.88 7.11 -0.64
N SER A 562 -9.82 7.11 0.16
CA SER A 562 -8.46 7.18 -0.37
C SER A 562 -8.19 5.85 -1.06
N GLN A 563 -8.32 5.82 -2.38
CA GLN A 563 -7.88 4.66 -3.14
C GLN A 563 -6.36 4.70 -3.22
N GLU A 564 -5.70 3.73 -2.62
CA GLU A 564 -4.31 3.46 -2.96
C GLU A 564 -4.25 3.12 -4.45
N PRO A 565 -3.26 3.62 -5.20
CA PRO A 565 -3.08 3.23 -6.60
C PRO A 565 -2.73 1.74 -6.66
N GLU A 566 -3.72 0.90 -6.87
CA GLU A 566 -3.48 -0.52 -7.13
C GLU A 566 -3.03 -0.67 -8.59
N ASN A 567 -1.90 -1.33 -8.79
CA ASN A 567 -1.40 -1.69 -10.13
C ASN A 567 -2.20 -2.84 -10.77
N VAL A 568 -3.29 -3.25 -10.16
CA VAL A 568 -4.16 -4.36 -10.61
C VAL A 568 -5.55 -3.79 -10.87
N ALA A 569 -6.11 -4.10 -12.03
CA ALA A 569 -7.48 -3.69 -12.35
C ALA A 569 -8.47 -4.31 -11.36
N SER A 570 -9.31 -3.48 -10.77
CA SER A 570 -10.33 -3.88 -9.80
C SER A 570 -11.60 -4.42 -10.48
N ALA A 571 -12.49 -5.05 -9.71
CA ALA A 571 -13.81 -5.44 -10.19
C ALA A 571 -14.65 -4.25 -10.67
N ARG A 572 -14.39 -3.06 -10.14
CA ARG A 572 -15.01 -1.79 -10.57
C ARG A 572 -14.53 -1.39 -11.97
N ASP A 573 -13.21 -1.51 -12.22
CA ASP A 573 -12.63 -1.21 -13.54
C ASP A 573 -13.20 -2.16 -14.59
N PHE A 574 -13.35 -3.44 -14.24
CA PHE A 574 -14.01 -4.41 -15.08
C PHE A 574 -15.47 -4.02 -15.40
N GLY A 575 -16.22 -3.59 -14.38
CA GLY A 575 -17.59 -3.10 -14.57
C GLY A 575 -17.62 -1.90 -15.53
N SER A 576 -16.79 -0.89 -15.29
CA SER A 576 -16.70 0.30 -16.15
C SER A 576 -16.29 -0.05 -17.59
N TRP A 577 -15.38 -1.02 -17.76
CA TRP A 577 -14.95 -1.52 -19.06
C TRP A 577 -16.11 -2.18 -19.82
N VAL A 578 -16.90 -3.06 -19.17
CA VAL A 578 -18.06 -3.71 -19.79
C VAL A 578 -19.12 -2.68 -20.17
N HIS A 579 -19.46 -1.73 -19.30
CA HIS A 579 -20.41 -0.64 -19.62
C HIS A 579 -19.96 0.15 -20.85
N LYS A 580 -18.67 0.51 -20.91
CA LYS A 580 -18.11 1.25 -22.05
C LYS A 580 -18.16 0.44 -23.35
N ILE A 581 -17.86 -0.85 -23.29
CA ILE A 581 -17.97 -1.75 -24.45
C ILE A 581 -19.41 -1.76 -24.99
N LEU A 582 -20.39 -1.95 -24.10
CA LEU A 582 -21.79 -2.06 -24.50
C LEU A 582 -22.35 -0.72 -24.96
N GLN A 583 -21.94 0.40 -24.38
CA GLN A 583 -22.22 1.73 -24.88
C GLN A 583 -21.74 1.91 -26.32
N ASP A 584 -20.46 1.64 -26.59
CA ASP A 584 -19.85 1.84 -27.90
C ASP A 584 -20.42 0.88 -28.94
N PHE A 585 -20.74 -0.34 -28.54
CA PHE A 585 -21.40 -1.33 -29.40
C PHE A 585 -22.77 -0.83 -29.88
N HIS A 586 -23.60 -0.32 -28.98
CA HIS A 586 -24.94 0.16 -29.34
C HIS A 586 -24.96 1.58 -29.94
N ALA A 587 -24.01 2.42 -29.66
CA ALA A 587 -23.91 3.75 -30.23
C ALA A 587 -23.61 3.72 -31.73
N SER A 588 -22.97 2.66 -32.21
CA SER A 588 -22.60 2.55 -33.63
C SER A 588 -23.73 2.09 -34.55
N ASP A 589 -24.91 1.76 -34.02
CA ASP A 589 -26.13 1.21 -34.73
C ASP A 589 -25.86 0.66 -36.16
N PRO A 590 -24.91 -0.26 -36.35
CA PRO A 590 -24.56 -0.80 -37.67
C PRO A 590 -25.47 -1.95 -38.09
N TRP A 591 -26.53 -2.28 -37.32
CA TRP A 591 -27.18 -3.56 -37.36
C TRP A 591 -28.65 -3.50 -37.83
N GLN A 592 -28.93 -2.56 -38.73
CA GLN A 592 -30.24 -2.55 -39.44
C GLN A 592 -30.40 -3.76 -40.36
N GLU A 593 -29.32 -4.50 -40.66
CA GLU A 593 -29.33 -5.76 -41.39
C GLU A 593 -28.79 -6.93 -40.54
N PRO A 594 -29.23 -8.21 -40.80
CA PRO A 594 -28.79 -9.35 -40.00
C PRO A 594 -27.25 -9.56 -40.12
N ALA A 595 -26.52 -9.08 -39.14
CA ALA A 595 -25.11 -9.33 -39.06
C ALA A 595 -24.80 -10.76 -38.70
N THR A 596 -23.74 -11.31 -39.25
CA THR A 596 -23.26 -12.64 -38.85
C THR A 596 -22.76 -12.62 -37.43
N ARG A 597 -22.88 -13.73 -36.70
CA ARG A 597 -22.32 -13.87 -35.34
C ARG A 597 -20.86 -13.47 -35.28
N ARG A 598 -20.07 -13.82 -36.28
CA ARG A 598 -18.67 -13.49 -36.37
C ARG A 598 -18.42 -11.97 -36.45
N ALA A 599 -19.22 -11.27 -37.25
CA ALA A 599 -19.14 -9.83 -37.36
C ALA A 599 -19.48 -9.13 -36.03
N LEU A 600 -20.44 -9.65 -35.26
CA LEU A 600 -20.77 -9.15 -33.93
C LEU A 600 -19.67 -9.39 -32.93
N GLN A 601 -19.03 -10.56 -32.97
CA GLN A 601 -17.88 -10.87 -32.13
C GLN A 601 -16.72 -9.93 -32.41
N ASP A 602 -16.34 -9.78 -33.67
CA ASP A 602 -15.22 -8.93 -34.09
C ASP A 602 -15.46 -7.46 -33.70
N HIS A 603 -16.72 -7.00 -33.81
CA HIS A 603 -17.08 -5.63 -33.45
C HIS A 603 -17.04 -5.41 -31.93
N LEU A 604 -17.56 -6.34 -31.11
CA LEU A 604 -17.47 -6.25 -29.66
C LEU A 604 -16.02 -6.32 -29.15
N ASP A 605 -15.18 -7.14 -29.79
CA ASP A 605 -13.76 -7.22 -29.46
C ASP A 605 -13.03 -5.91 -29.78
N GLU A 606 -13.43 -5.22 -30.85
CA GLU A 606 -12.86 -3.91 -31.18
C GLU A 606 -13.38 -2.83 -30.21
N CYS A 607 -14.64 -2.87 -29.81
CA CYS A 607 -15.17 -2.01 -28.76
C CYS A 607 -14.42 -2.24 -27.44
N ALA A 608 -14.09 -3.49 -27.10
CA ALA A 608 -13.36 -3.83 -25.88
C ALA A 608 -11.94 -3.23 -25.84
N LYS A 609 -11.23 -3.26 -26.97
CA LYS A 609 -9.91 -2.62 -27.10
C LYS A 609 -10.00 -1.08 -26.96
N ARG A 610 -11.00 -0.49 -27.62
CA ARG A 610 -11.22 0.96 -27.52
C ARG A 610 -11.61 1.38 -26.11
N ALA A 611 -12.45 0.62 -25.44
CA ALA A 611 -12.86 0.87 -24.06
C ALA A 611 -11.66 0.81 -23.09
N GLU A 612 -10.77 -0.19 -23.25
CA GLU A 612 -9.53 -0.29 -22.48
C GLU A 612 -8.67 0.97 -22.64
N ALA A 613 -8.45 1.40 -23.88
CA ALA A 613 -7.68 2.60 -24.18
C ALA A 613 -8.35 3.88 -23.65
N ALA A 614 -9.69 4.02 -23.81
CA ALA A 614 -10.44 5.18 -23.38
C ALA A 614 -10.47 5.36 -21.86
N LEU A 615 -10.45 4.25 -21.10
CA LEU A 615 -10.43 4.23 -19.65
C LEU A 615 -9.00 4.31 -19.07
N GLY A 616 -7.97 4.34 -19.92
CA GLY A 616 -6.57 4.40 -19.48
C GLY A 616 -6.12 3.15 -18.73
N LEU A 617 -6.78 2.00 -18.95
CA LEU A 617 -6.45 0.73 -18.31
C LEU A 617 -5.25 0.11 -19.00
N SER A 618 -4.27 -0.42 -18.23
CA SER A 618 -3.16 -1.13 -18.83
C SER A 618 -3.58 -2.54 -19.25
N HIS A 619 -3.17 -2.96 -20.45
CA HIS A 619 -3.48 -4.31 -20.94
C HIS A 619 -2.98 -5.40 -19.97
N ALA A 620 -1.83 -5.20 -19.37
CA ALA A 620 -1.26 -6.13 -18.38
C ALA A 620 -2.15 -6.32 -17.15
N SER A 621 -2.74 -5.23 -16.63
CA SER A 621 -3.65 -5.30 -15.47
C SER A 621 -5.01 -5.92 -15.84
N MET A 622 -5.41 -5.84 -17.11
CA MET A 622 -6.67 -6.35 -17.63
C MET A 622 -6.62 -7.81 -18.13
N LEU A 623 -5.46 -8.47 -18.13
CA LEU A 623 -5.29 -9.83 -18.68
C LEU A 623 -6.27 -10.85 -18.10
N VAL A 624 -6.56 -10.79 -16.81
CA VAL A 624 -7.51 -11.69 -16.13
C VAL A 624 -8.93 -11.51 -16.69
N TYR A 625 -9.31 -10.28 -16.97
CA TYR A 625 -10.63 -9.94 -17.52
C TYR A 625 -10.71 -10.23 -19.01
N TRP A 626 -9.64 -10.03 -19.75
CA TRP A 626 -9.55 -10.45 -21.15
C TRP A 626 -9.69 -11.97 -21.32
N ALA A 627 -9.15 -12.76 -20.39
CA ALA A 627 -9.30 -14.21 -20.41
C ALA A 627 -10.78 -14.65 -20.22
N SER A 628 -11.57 -13.87 -19.46
CA SER A 628 -13.00 -14.13 -19.22
C SER A 628 -13.93 -13.46 -20.24
N TRP A 629 -13.42 -12.59 -21.10
CA TRP A 629 -14.20 -11.81 -22.06
C TRP A 629 -14.93 -12.66 -23.13
N PRO A 630 -14.31 -13.65 -23.80
CA PRO A 630 -14.99 -14.39 -24.89
C PRO A 630 -16.33 -15.00 -24.50
N PRO A 631 -16.47 -15.75 -23.39
CA PRO A 631 -17.77 -16.28 -22.99
C PRO A 631 -18.78 -15.21 -22.59
N ILE A 632 -18.33 -14.08 -22.01
CA ILE A 632 -19.20 -12.94 -21.68
C ILE A 632 -19.74 -12.32 -22.96
N ARG A 633 -18.86 -12.03 -23.93
CA ARG A 633 -19.19 -11.52 -25.25
C ARG A 633 -20.22 -12.41 -25.95
N ASP A 634 -19.95 -13.70 -26.02
CA ASP A 634 -20.80 -14.67 -26.73
C ASP A 634 -22.15 -14.82 -26.07
N GLY A 635 -22.23 -14.86 -24.74
CA GLY A 635 -23.46 -14.88 -24.00
C GLY A 635 -24.28 -13.59 -24.17
N TYR A 636 -23.62 -12.45 -24.29
CA TYR A 636 -24.27 -11.17 -24.58
C TYR A 636 -24.87 -11.16 -25.99
N ILE A 637 -24.16 -11.66 -27.00
CA ILE A 637 -24.62 -11.76 -28.38
C ILE A 637 -25.90 -12.63 -28.46
N ASP A 638 -25.89 -13.79 -27.79
CA ASP A 638 -27.04 -14.71 -27.79
C ASP A 638 -28.27 -14.03 -27.21
N TRP A 639 -28.12 -13.41 -26.02
CA TRP A 639 -29.23 -12.70 -25.41
C TRP A 639 -29.69 -11.52 -26.27
N TRP A 640 -28.79 -10.72 -26.84
CA TRP A 640 -29.10 -9.54 -27.63
C TRP A 640 -29.86 -9.93 -28.93
N GLN A 641 -29.43 -10.98 -29.62
CA GLN A 641 -30.08 -11.45 -30.83
C GLN A 641 -31.53 -11.91 -30.53
N GLU A 642 -31.76 -12.64 -29.46
CA GLU A 642 -33.09 -13.06 -29.02
C GLU A 642 -33.95 -11.84 -28.64
N TRP A 643 -33.41 -10.89 -27.88
CA TRP A 643 -34.07 -9.68 -27.45
C TRP A 643 -34.49 -8.79 -28.65
N HIS A 644 -33.56 -8.60 -29.59
CA HIS A 644 -33.81 -7.87 -30.82
C HIS A 644 -34.83 -8.57 -31.77
N ALA A 645 -34.77 -9.91 -31.89
CA ALA A 645 -35.73 -10.69 -32.64
C ALA A 645 -37.15 -10.61 -32.04
N GLY A 646 -37.24 -10.41 -30.72
CA GLY A 646 -38.47 -10.12 -29.99
C GLY A 646 -39.09 -8.74 -30.28
N GLY A 647 -38.43 -7.91 -31.12
CA GLY A 647 -38.91 -6.59 -31.54
C GLY A 647 -38.36 -5.42 -30.76
N ALA A 648 -37.42 -5.66 -29.84
CA ALA A 648 -36.73 -4.58 -29.11
C ALA A 648 -35.86 -3.74 -30.02
N ARG A 649 -35.88 -2.43 -29.82
CA ARG A 649 -35.01 -1.48 -30.51
C ARG A 649 -34.36 -0.55 -29.48
N VAL A 650 -33.05 -0.46 -29.49
CA VAL A 650 -32.29 0.47 -28.65
C VAL A 650 -32.62 1.91 -29.05
N ARG A 651 -32.95 2.73 -28.09
CA ARG A 651 -33.26 4.17 -28.28
C ARG A 651 -32.34 5.08 -27.55
N GLY A 652 -31.64 4.58 -26.52
CA GLY A 652 -30.67 5.35 -25.79
C GLY A 652 -29.65 4.44 -25.11
N THR A 653 -28.39 4.90 -25.04
CA THR A 653 -27.31 4.30 -24.30
C THR A 653 -26.64 5.37 -23.47
N GLU A 654 -26.29 5.08 -22.21
CA GLU A 654 -25.73 6.05 -21.25
C GLU A 654 -26.46 7.42 -21.35
N THR A 655 -27.80 7.31 -21.35
CA THR A 655 -28.65 8.47 -21.62
C THR A 655 -28.81 9.30 -20.37
N ARG A 656 -28.24 10.52 -20.39
CA ARG A 656 -28.38 11.46 -19.28
C ARG A 656 -29.75 12.08 -19.24
N VAL A 657 -30.44 11.89 -18.11
CA VAL A 657 -31.78 12.46 -17.88
C VAL A 657 -31.78 13.19 -16.53
N GLY A 658 -32.40 14.35 -16.50
CA GLY A 658 -32.69 15.12 -15.30
C GLY A 658 -34.17 15.38 -15.15
N LEU A 659 -34.72 15.20 -13.96
CA LEU A 659 -36.10 15.48 -13.58
C LEU A 659 -36.08 16.51 -12.44
N ASP A 660 -36.59 17.72 -12.72
CA ASP A 660 -36.71 18.78 -11.73
C ASP A 660 -37.87 18.47 -10.75
N LEU A 661 -37.56 18.41 -9.48
CA LEU A 661 -38.57 18.20 -8.40
C LEU A 661 -39.01 19.50 -7.73
N GLY A 662 -38.51 20.64 -8.20
CA GLY A 662 -38.71 21.95 -7.58
C GLY A 662 -37.77 22.21 -6.39
N ASP A 663 -37.85 23.43 -5.82
CA ASP A 663 -37.05 23.84 -4.67
C ASP A 663 -35.52 23.69 -4.86
N GLY A 664 -35.04 23.72 -6.12
CA GLY A 664 -33.60 23.52 -6.46
C GLY A 664 -33.14 22.07 -6.32
N LEU A 665 -34.03 21.10 -6.34
CA LEU A 665 -33.74 19.68 -6.29
C LEU A 665 -34.00 19.04 -7.64
N GLU A 666 -32.96 18.38 -8.22
CA GLU A 666 -33.05 17.66 -9.49
C GLU A 666 -32.66 16.18 -9.26
N MET A 667 -33.54 15.25 -9.62
CA MET A 667 -33.17 13.85 -9.83
C MET A 667 -32.42 13.74 -11.14
N HIS A 668 -31.28 13.08 -11.15
CA HIS A 668 -30.51 12.87 -12.38
C HIS A 668 -29.86 11.50 -12.41
N GLY A 669 -29.63 11.00 -13.61
CA GLY A 669 -28.89 9.76 -13.81
C GLY A 669 -28.54 9.54 -15.27
N ASP A 670 -27.56 8.70 -15.46
CA ASP A 670 -27.21 8.15 -16.76
C ASP A 670 -27.82 6.76 -16.82
N ILE A 671 -28.81 6.57 -17.72
CA ILE A 671 -29.49 5.28 -17.91
C ILE A 671 -28.66 4.48 -18.89
N ASP A 672 -28.13 3.33 -18.46
CA ASP A 672 -27.22 2.51 -19.26
C ASP A 672 -27.83 2.19 -20.63
N ARG A 673 -29.12 1.79 -20.65
CA ARG A 673 -29.82 1.48 -21.90
C ARG A 673 -31.33 1.65 -21.81
N ILE A 674 -31.93 2.23 -22.85
CA ILE A 674 -33.36 2.38 -23.06
C ILE A 674 -33.74 1.64 -24.34
N ASP A 675 -34.63 0.67 -24.25
CA ASP A 675 -35.19 -0.06 -25.38
C ASP A 675 -36.70 0.17 -25.50
N LEU A 676 -37.21 0.20 -26.73
CA LEU A 676 -38.64 0.24 -27.01
C LEU A 676 -39.07 -0.99 -27.80
N HIS A 677 -40.17 -1.56 -27.39
CA HIS A 677 -40.87 -2.63 -28.11
C HIS A 677 -42.21 -2.11 -28.60
N ALA A 678 -42.36 -2.03 -29.92
CA ALA A 678 -43.66 -1.75 -30.52
C ALA A 678 -44.53 -3.02 -30.48
N ARG A 679 -45.72 -2.94 -29.90
CA ARG A 679 -46.69 -4.01 -29.85
C ARG A 679 -48.01 -3.56 -30.49
N ALA A 680 -48.93 -4.49 -30.74
CA ALA A 680 -50.22 -4.17 -31.33
C ALA A 680 -51.12 -3.30 -30.42
N ASP A 681 -50.87 -3.35 -29.10
CA ASP A 681 -51.62 -2.68 -28.05
C ASP A 681 -50.89 -1.41 -27.47
N GLY A 682 -49.72 -1.08 -28.00
CA GLY A 682 -48.98 0.09 -27.54
C GLY A 682 -47.47 -0.09 -27.62
N VAL A 683 -46.73 0.79 -26.93
CA VAL A 683 -45.28 0.74 -26.83
C VAL A 683 -44.89 0.29 -25.42
N THR A 684 -44.04 -0.72 -25.30
CA THR A 684 -43.42 -1.10 -24.04
C THR A 684 -42.00 -0.53 -23.99
N GLY A 685 -41.69 0.23 -22.95
CA GLY A 685 -40.35 0.78 -22.68
C GLY A 685 -39.60 -0.08 -21.66
N TRP A 686 -38.31 -0.32 -21.92
CA TRP A 686 -37.45 -1.05 -21.02
C TRP A 686 -36.25 -0.19 -20.60
N VAL A 687 -36.03 -0.12 -19.31
CA VAL A 687 -34.80 0.40 -18.69
C VAL A 687 -33.94 -0.79 -18.31
N LEU A 688 -32.74 -0.86 -18.91
CA LEU A 688 -31.81 -1.92 -18.63
C LEU A 688 -30.55 -1.33 -17.97
N ASP A 689 -30.17 -1.88 -16.84
CA ASP A 689 -28.98 -1.49 -16.09
C ASP A 689 -28.01 -2.69 -16.03
N TYR A 690 -26.78 -2.49 -16.47
CA TYR A 690 -25.80 -3.56 -16.58
C TYR A 690 -25.18 -3.91 -15.24
N LYS A 691 -25.06 -5.22 -14.95
CA LYS A 691 -24.41 -5.74 -13.74
C LYS A 691 -23.39 -6.80 -14.07
N THR A 692 -22.19 -6.64 -13.57
CA THR A 692 -21.06 -7.58 -13.70
C THR A 692 -20.81 -8.41 -12.45
N GLU A 693 -21.65 -8.26 -11.43
CA GLU A 693 -21.62 -9.04 -10.20
C GLU A 693 -22.23 -10.44 -10.38
N SER A 694 -22.16 -11.29 -9.34
CA SER A 694 -22.77 -12.62 -9.41
C SER A 694 -24.28 -12.53 -9.62
N LEU A 695 -24.83 -13.44 -10.43
CA LEU A 695 -26.26 -13.49 -10.74
C LEU A 695 -27.15 -13.59 -9.49
N ASP A 696 -26.69 -14.30 -8.45
CA ASP A 696 -27.44 -14.41 -7.20
C ASP A 696 -27.58 -13.06 -6.47
N LYS A 697 -26.55 -12.21 -6.53
CA LYS A 697 -26.62 -10.85 -6.01
C LYS A 697 -27.59 -10.00 -6.83
N THR A 698 -27.51 -10.06 -8.15
CA THR A 698 -28.46 -9.37 -9.04
C THR A 698 -29.91 -9.80 -8.80
N LYS A 699 -30.15 -11.11 -8.64
CA LYS A 699 -31.51 -11.64 -8.33
C LYS A 699 -32.03 -11.19 -6.97
N LYS A 700 -31.13 -11.03 -5.96
CA LYS A 700 -31.51 -10.49 -4.65
C LYS A 700 -31.94 -9.02 -4.78
N LYS A 701 -31.16 -8.20 -5.49
CA LYS A 701 -31.51 -6.79 -5.77
C LYS A 701 -32.85 -6.66 -6.47
N ALA A 702 -33.09 -7.45 -7.50
CA ALA A 702 -34.35 -7.38 -8.27
C ALA A 702 -35.60 -7.81 -7.47
N LYS A 703 -35.44 -8.59 -6.39
CA LYS A 703 -36.56 -9.05 -5.56
C LYS A 703 -37.19 -7.99 -4.68
N SER A 704 -36.42 -6.97 -4.32
CA SER A 704 -36.82 -5.99 -3.31
C SER A 704 -36.81 -4.58 -3.89
N GLY A 705 -37.89 -4.23 -4.59
CA GLY A 705 -38.10 -2.91 -5.18
C GLY A 705 -38.17 -1.76 -4.16
N LEU A 706 -38.35 -2.05 -2.88
CA LEU A 706 -38.33 -1.08 -1.78
C LEU A 706 -36.97 -0.98 -1.11
N GLU A 707 -36.13 -1.99 -1.19
CA GLU A 707 -34.76 -2.02 -0.63
C GLU A 707 -33.73 -1.54 -1.66
N ASP A 708 -33.85 -1.99 -2.92
CA ASP A 708 -33.03 -1.51 -4.03
C ASP A 708 -33.88 -0.59 -4.93
N THR A 709 -33.69 0.71 -4.74
CA THR A 709 -34.48 1.75 -5.41
C THR A 709 -33.92 2.14 -6.79
N GLN A 710 -32.81 1.61 -7.24
CA GLN A 710 -32.08 2.04 -8.44
C GLN A 710 -32.96 1.95 -9.71
N LEU A 711 -33.59 0.80 -9.95
CA LEU A 711 -34.39 0.61 -11.13
C LEU A 711 -35.68 1.47 -11.12
N ALA A 712 -36.31 1.60 -9.97
CA ALA A 712 -37.46 2.49 -9.82
C ALA A 712 -37.07 3.96 -10.07
N PHE A 713 -35.92 4.37 -9.60
CA PHE A 713 -35.39 5.71 -9.85
C PHE A 713 -35.15 5.94 -11.35
N TYR A 714 -34.60 4.96 -12.05
CA TYR A 714 -34.37 5.05 -13.50
C TYR A 714 -35.65 4.99 -14.30
N VAL A 715 -36.66 4.26 -13.85
CA VAL A 715 -38.02 4.31 -14.50
C VAL A 715 -38.60 5.72 -14.40
N ALA A 716 -38.49 6.40 -13.25
CA ALA A 716 -38.97 7.77 -13.13
C ALA A 716 -38.25 8.72 -14.12
N LEU A 717 -36.96 8.54 -14.29
CA LEU A 717 -36.19 9.29 -15.30
C LEU A 717 -36.57 8.91 -16.73
N ALA A 718 -36.81 7.63 -17.01
CA ALA A 718 -37.20 7.16 -18.33
C ALA A 718 -38.61 7.66 -18.72
N GLN A 719 -39.53 7.79 -17.80
CA GLN A 719 -40.82 8.43 -18.01
C GLN A 719 -40.66 9.91 -18.42
N GLU A 720 -39.78 10.62 -17.76
CA GLU A 720 -39.45 12.01 -18.13
C GLU A 720 -38.78 12.09 -19.52
N TRP A 721 -37.85 11.16 -19.80
CA TRP A 721 -37.26 11.03 -21.12
C TRP A 721 -38.30 10.77 -22.19
N GLY A 722 -39.23 9.84 -21.94
CA GLY A 722 -40.38 9.54 -22.84
C GLY A 722 -41.21 10.78 -23.10
N ARG A 723 -41.62 11.52 -22.06
CA ARG A 723 -42.38 12.73 -22.14
C ARG A 723 -41.66 13.79 -23.03
N ARG A 724 -40.35 13.96 -22.88
CA ARG A 724 -39.55 14.93 -23.68
C ARG A 724 -39.42 14.50 -25.14
N ASN A 725 -39.44 13.20 -25.42
CA ASN A 725 -39.25 12.65 -26.76
C ASN A 725 -40.60 12.23 -27.43
N GLY A 726 -41.74 12.52 -26.81
CA GLY A 726 -43.04 12.19 -27.36
C GLY A 726 -43.31 10.68 -27.40
N VAL A 727 -42.70 9.93 -26.47
CA VAL A 727 -42.85 8.46 -26.33
C VAL A 727 -43.78 8.18 -25.16
N ASP A 728 -44.96 7.68 -25.44
CA ASP A 728 -45.89 7.12 -24.45
C ASP A 728 -45.70 5.60 -24.41
N ALA A 729 -45.14 5.10 -23.32
CA ALA A 729 -44.80 3.68 -23.19
C ALA A 729 -45.17 3.16 -21.79
N ASP A 730 -45.52 1.87 -21.74
CA ASP A 730 -45.57 1.12 -20.49
C ASP A 730 -44.16 0.70 -20.09
N TRP A 731 -43.67 1.27 -18.98
CA TRP A 731 -42.27 1.18 -18.59
C TRP A 731 -42.00 -0.01 -17.67
N HIS A 732 -40.98 -0.79 -18.04
CA HIS A 732 -40.42 -1.89 -17.28
C HIS A 732 -38.96 -1.63 -16.98
N ALA A 733 -38.41 -2.31 -15.99
CA ALA A 733 -37.00 -2.22 -15.66
C ALA A 733 -36.38 -3.54 -15.27
N ALA A 734 -35.15 -3.75 -15.68
CA ALA A 734 -34.44 -4.98 -15.40
C ALA A 734 -32.94 -4.71 -15.19
N TYR A 735 -32.34 -5.52 -14.35
CA TYR A 735 -30.92 -5.70 -14.34
C TYR A 735 -30.47 -6.68 -15.42
N LEU A 736 -29.59 -6.25 -16.29
CA LEU A 736 -28.97 -7.14 -17.27
C LEU A 736 -27.62 -7.61 -16.68
N ASN A 737 -27.64 -8.83 -16.15
CA ASN A 737 -26.47 -9.44 -15.60
C ASN A 737 -25.57 -9.96 -16.71
N VAL A 738 -24.40 -9.36 -16.86
CA VAL A 738 -23.37 -9.66 -17.87
C VAL A 738 -22.16 -10.22 -17.12
N SER A 739 -22.22 -11.48 -16.69
CA SER A 739 -21.18 -12.10 -15.88
C SER A 739 -20.78 -13.49 -16.38
N PHE A 740 -19.57 -13.90 -16.06
CA PHE A 740 -18.97 -15.17 -16.46
C PHE A 740 -19.38 -16.36 -15.57
N TYR A 741 -19.90 -16.12 -14.35
CA TYR A 741 -20.15 -17.21 -13.40
C TYR A 741 -21.40 -18.02 -13.70
N ALA A 742 -21.44 -18.67 -14.86
CA ALA A 742 -22.31 -19.81 -15.04
C ALA A 742 -21.66 -21.06 -14.42
N LYS A 743 -22.14 -21.47 -13.25
CA LYS A 743 -21.82 -22.80 -12.67
C LYS A 743 -22.28 -23.95 -13.57
N ASP A 744 -22.99 -23.62 -14.63
CA ASP A 744 -23.61 -24.54 -15.56
C ASP A 744 -23.32 -24.04 -16.98
N PRO A 745 -22.48 -24.72 -17.75
CA PRO A 745 -22.15 -24.35 -19.11
C PRO A 745 -23.34 -24.33 -20.07
N ASP A 746 -24.47 -24.96 -19.71
CA ASP A 746 -25.69 -24.97 -20.51
C ASP A 746 -26.63 -23.78 -20.23
N LYS A 747 -26.27 -22.87 -19.28
CA LYS A 747 -27.04 -21.66 -19.00
C LYS A 747 -26.47 -20.45 -19.73
N PRO A 748 -27.34 -19.58 -20.32
CA PRO A 748 -26.90 -18.37 -20.98
C PRO A 748 -26.10 -17.49 -20.00
N GLY A 749 -24.95 -17.00 -20.46
CA GLY A 749 -24.03 -16.17 -19.64
C GLY A 749 -24.64 -14.80 -19.30
N THR A 750 -25.53 -14.28 -20.13
CA THR A 750 -26.23 -13.00 -19.91
C THR A 750 -27.70 -13.29 -19.55
N GLN A 751 -28.16 -12.69 -18.44
CA GLN A 751 -29.52 -12.87 -17.97
C GLN A 751 -30.19 -11.53 -17.66
N CYS A 752 -31.41 -11.34 -18.20
CA CYS A 752 -32.26 -10.21 -17.85
C CYS A 752 -33.09 -10.57 -16.62
N VAL A 753 -32.94 -9.80 -15.55
CA VAL A 753 -33.62 -10.01 -14.27
C VAL A 753 -34.56 -8.83 -14.03
N GLU A 754 -35.84 -9.00 -14.39
CA GLU A 754 -36.85 -7.96 -14.25
C GLU A 754 -37.18 -7.68 -12.77
N GLN A 755 -37.33 -6.40 -12.43
CA GLN A 755 -37.89 -5.93 -11.16
C GLN A 755 -39.36 -5.50 -11.44
N LYS A 756 -40.27 -6.41 -11.25
CA LYS A 756 -41.72 -6.25 -11.62
C LYS A 756 -42.37 -5.04 -10.94
N GLU A 757 -41.90 -4.63 -9.76
CA GLU A 757 -42.49 -3.54 -8.99
C GLU A 757 -41.92 -2.19 -9.35
N ALA A 758 -40.87 -2.11 -10.20
CA ALA A 758 -40.14 -0.90 -10.47
C ALA A 758 -41.03 0.27 -10.95
N ALA A 759 -41.95 -0.01 -11.86
CA ALA A 759 -42.88 1.02 -12.39
C ALA A 759 -43.84 1.55 -11.32
N ALA A 760 -44.37 0.68 -10.48
CA ALA A 760 -45.25 1.06 -9.39
C ALA A 760 -44.52 1.90 -8.32
N VAL A 761 -43.30 1.49 -7.98
CA VAL A 761 -42.44 2.23 -7.02
C VAL A 761 -41.98 3.56 -7.60
N ALA A 762 -41.78 3.66 -8.91
CA ALA A 762 -41.31 4.89 -9.57
C ALA A 762 -42.28 6.06 -9.38
N ALA A 763 -43.62 5.80 -9.34
CA ALA A 763 -44.60 6.83 -9.07
C ALA A 763 -44.42 7.47 -7.67
N ASP A 764 -44.04 6.65 -6.68
CA ASP A 764 -43.84 7.11 -5.30
C ASP A 764 -42.43 7.68 -5.05
N ILE A 765 -41.42 7.24 -5.84
CA ILE A 765 -40.01 7.54 -5.52
C ILE A 765 -39.70 9.04 -5.62
N THR A 766 -40.32 9.74 -6.58
CA THR A 766 -40.15 11.20 -6.74
C THR A 766 -40.69 11.95 -5.51
N ALA A 767 -41.85 11.56 -5.03
CA ALA A 767 -42.45 12.14 -3.83
C ALA A 767 -41.61 11.85 -2.58
N ARG A 768 -41.09 10.62 -2.45
CA ARG A 768 -40.22 10.21 -1.33
C ARG A 768 -38.88 10.95 -1.35
N VAL A 769 -38.23 11.04 -2.49
CA VAL A 769 -36.96 11.81 -2.64
C VAL A 769 -37.18 13.25 -2.20
N LYS A 770 -38.25 13.90 -2.67
CA LYS A 770 -38.60 15.27 -2.30
C LYS A 770 -38.86 15.39 -0.79
N HIS A 771 -39.63 14.48 -0.22
CA HIS A 771 -39.96 14.45 1.20
C HIS A 771 -38.69 14.29 2.05
N ASP A 772 -37.85 13.28 1.77
CA ASP A 772 -36.63 13.00 2.54
C ASP A 772 -35.66 14.18 2.48
N TRP A 773 -35.52 14.82 1.30
CA TRP A 773 -34.71 16.04 1.17
C TRP A 773 -35.23 17.20 1.98
N GLN A 774 -36.54 17.39 2.01
CA GLN A 774 -37.18 18.44 2.82
C GLN A 774 -37.02 18.19 4.31
N GLN A 775 -37.14 16.93 4.76
CA GLN A 775 -36.90 16.56 6.16
C GLN A 775 -35.47 16.88 6.59
N ILE A 776 -34.46 16.57 5.77
CA ILE A 776 -33.06 16.87 6.07
C ILE A 776 -32.86 18.38 6.15
N ARG A 777 -33.43 19.17 5.22
CA ARG A 777 -33.37 20.64 5.26
C ARG A 777 -34.06 21.24 6.48
N GLN A 778 -35.01 20.55 7.07
CA GLN A 778 -35.70 20.94 8.29
C GLN A 778 -35.01 20.44 9.56
N GLY A 779 -33.79 19.95 9.47
CA GLY A 779 -32.99 19.49 10.62
C GLY A 779 -33.28 18.05 11.04
N ALA A 780 -33.73 17.19 10.15
CA ALA A 780 -33.85 15.77 10.48
C ALA A 780 -32.49 15.17 10.84
N VAL A 781 -32.47 14.33 11.85
CA VAL A 781 -31.25 13.68 12.37
C VAL A 781 -30.76 12.61 11.41
N LEU A 782 -29.50 12.70 11.01
CA LEU A 782 -28.85 11.75 10.09
C LEU A 782 -28.16 10.63 10.88
N LYS A 783 -28.96 9.71 11.43
CA LYS A 783 -28.50 8.65 12.33
C LYS A 783 -27.69 7.58 11.58
N PRO A 784 -26.61 7.06 12.17
CA PRO A 784 -26.00 5.83 11.70
C PRO A 784 -26.87 4.64 12.06
N LEU A 785 -27.19 3.78 11.08
CA LEU A 785 -28.09 2.65 11.30
C LEU A 785 -27.35 1.37 11.74
N GLY A 786 -26.16 1.11 11.21
CA GLY A 786 -25.32 0.01 11.68
C GLY A 786 -25.73 -1.41 11.28
N GLU A 787 -26.82 -1.59 10.56
CA GLU A 787 -27.49 -2.89 10.39
C GLU A 787 -27.41 -3.49 8.97
N SER A 788 -26.82 -2.80 8.01
CA SER A 788 -26.86 -3.26 6.62
C SER A 788 -25.50 -3.76 6.11
N PRO A 789 -25.50 -4.58 5.03
CA PRO A 789 -24.27 -4.91 4.31
C PRO A 789 -23.50 -3.69 3.81
N ALA A 790 -24.16 -2.51 3.74
CA ALA A 790 -23.51 -1.24 3.42
C ALA A 790 -22.44 -0.84 4.45
N CYS A 791 -22.46 -1.41 5.64
CA CYS A 791 -21.45 -1.17 6.68
C CYS A 791 -20.15 -1.95 6.46
N ASP A 792 -20.17 -3.06 5.72
CA ASP A 792 -19.01 -3.95 5.57
C ASP A 792 -17.84 -3.25 4.86
N TYR A 793 -18.16 -2.37 3.91
CA TYR A 793 -17.18 -1.56 3.16
C TYR A 793 -17.42 -0.05 3.32
N CYS A 794 -17.92 0.36 4.48
CA CYS A 794 -18.28 1.76 4.71
C CYS A 794 -17.04 2.59 5.07
N MET A 795 -16.70 3.54 4.22
CA MET A 795 -15.61 4.49 4.49
C MET A 795 -15.82 5.35 5.73
N ALA A 796 -17.08 5.59 6.13
CA ALA A 796 -17.42 6.35 7.31
C ALA A 796 -17.41 5.52 8.61
N ARG A 797 -17.03 4.23 8.57
CA ARG A 797 -17.07 3.32 9.71
C ARG A 797 -16.21 3.81 10.87
N GLY A 798 -15.00 4.31 10.59
CA GLY A 798 -14.13 4.91 11.59
C GLY A 798 -14.68 6.22 12.20
N LEU A 799 -15.48 6.97 11.43
CA LEU A 799 -16.11 8.21 11.88
C LEU A 799 -17.37 7.94 12.72
N CYS A 800 -18.24 7.05 12.27
CA CYS A 800 -19.43 6.65 13.03
C CYS A 800 -19.11 5.73 14.21
N ARG A 801 -17.90 5.14 14.23
CA ARG A 801 -17.39 4.28 15.30
C ARG A 801 -18.28 3.08 15.64
N ARG A 802 -18.94 2.51 14.63
CA ARG A 802 -19.86 1.39 14.82
C ARG A 802 -19.27 0.24 15.65
N ASP A 803 -17.97 -0.06 15.43
CA ASP A 803 -17.29 -1.16 16.10
C ASP A 803 -17.11 -0.95 17.62
N HIS A 804 -17.38 0.26 18.08
CA HIS A 804 -17.24 0.68 19.49
C HIS A 804 -18.59 1.03 20.13
N TRP A 805 -19.72 0.80 19.46
CA TRP A 805 -21.01 0.99 20.09
C TRP A 805 -21.25 -0.13 21.11
N GLU A 806 -21.62 0.23 22.30
CA GLU A 806 -22.11 -0.74 23.26
C GLU A 806 -23.45 -1.27 22.77
N VAL A 807 -23.54 -2.58 22.65
CA VAL A 807 -24.84 -3.22 22.41
C VAL A 807 -25.61 -3.06 23.72
N GLU A 808 -26.63 -2.23 23.71
CA GLU A 808 -27.60 -2.21 24.81
C GLU A 808 -28.19 -3.62 24.94
N SER A 809 -27.81 -4.30 26.00
CA SER A 809 -28.25 -5.67 26.36
C SER A 809 -29.69 -5.66 26.82
#